data_9f28c4fe481572aedd59bb1e60ac8016
#
_entry.id   9f28c4fe481572aedd59bb1e60ac8016
#
_cell.length_a   1.000
_cell.length_b   1.000
_cell.length_c   1.000
_cell.angle_alpha   90.00
_cell.angle_beta   90.00
_cell.angle_gamma   90.00
#
_symmetry.space_group_name_H-M   'P 1'
#
loop_
_entity.id
_entity.type
_entity.pdbx_description
1 polymer ?
#
loop_
_entity_poly.entity_id
_entity_poly.type
_entity_poly.pdbx_seq_one_letter_code
_entity_poly.pdbx_strand_id
1 'polypeptide(L)'
;MMTRSRHLVWVALFACAGAGPVAGQDGFGAAVLAPAPDEILVLKPAFGRGAASVLVFERGGSGWSQVQELWSAGSLLGESFGRTMAPVEGGFLAASGDPQVMIGAYGFARGADGAWAESGALPLRAEAAASAEEMSMGRVMAILQPPARVVAADGDVALVSAPGGQGAGTEVRIYARGADGTWSAAGALEAGDLRANARYGAAMAVRGGLAAVGAPGQGSSGTVYLFARGADGGWTRQAALATPALGGGAGLGSSVLFTGDDELAVGAPSADGSVGRVVLFARGPGGGWSETAILLPSAPGSGQRFGTALAAAGDELIVGAPGAEDGRGRVDAFTRVDADGGWRAAHAFAPGEAGLVAGFGSALALRPGLAVVGSPASEGSAGLAAVYEAAEDGSWSGPVWLRAGAPPVAVTSAEVRCEDDRAAGFDCADVDLQAYLPLASIGAEPGERVSDAWGWTDPETGREYGLVGRSGGAAIVDVTDAVNPVYLGVIPANRSGARDLKVYADHLFFTGDGAGAHGLVVFDLTRLRDVADPPVEFAPDLRWDGIGSAHNLIIDTGAGTAFTVSTSGDGHTCGGGLVMIDIRQPLAPEFAGCYTDTEGLIFQGRTHDAQCLVYDGPDMDYRGRELCFASNETALRIVDVTDKSDPRPISAAAYPGVAYIHQGWLSDDRRYFFLDDELDELVGTTDRTKTIVWDVTDLDDPVVIADYYGPNNATDHNLYVKGDRMYQANY
;
A
#
# COMPACT_ATOMS: atom_id res chain seq x y z
N MET A 1 28.49 43.27 -5.18
CA MET A 1 27.20 43.10 -5.84
C MET A 1 26.95 41.61 -5.85
N MET A 2 26.26 41.11 -4.86
CA MET A 2 25.89 39.70 -4.75
C MET A 2 24.58 39.50 -5.52
N THR A 3 24.66 38.79 -6.63
CA THR A 3 23.47 38.29 -7.35
C THR A 3 22.78 37.24 -6.50
N ARG A 4 21.61 37.57 -6.01
CA ARG A 4 20.72 36.59 -5.35
C ARG A 4 20.30 35.56 -6.39
N SER A 5 20.80 34.35 -6.27
CA SER A 5 20.29 33.16 -6.94
C SER A 5 18.83 32.95 -6.50
N ARG A 6 17.90 33.02 -7.43
CA ARG A 6 16.50 32.64 -7.16
C ARG A 6 16.48 31.13 -6.98
N HIS A 7 16.18 30.69 -5.78
CA HIS A 7 16.01 29.28 -5.46
C HIS A 7 14.67 28.80 -6.02
N LEU A 8 14.67 27.85 -6.94
CA LEU A 8 13.50 27.06 -7.25
C LEU A 8 13.15 26.25 -5.99
N VAL A 9 12.02 26.56 -5.41
CA VAL A 9 11.46 25.78 -4.31
C VAL A 9 10.76 24.57 -4.92
N TRP A 10 11.33 23.37 -4.69
CA TRP A 10 10.65 22.12 -4.99
C TRP A 10 9.79 21.75 -3.78
N VAL A 11 8.50 21.58 -4.02
CA VAL A 11 7.61 20.97 -3.03
C VAL A 11 7.98 19.51 -2.94
N ALA A 12 8.62 19.09 -1.86
CA ALA A 12 8.79 17.68 -1.56
C ALA A 12 7.42 17.12 -1.15
N LEU A 13 6.67 16.61 -2.11
CA LEU A 13 5.49 15.80 -1.90
C LEU A 13 5.98 14.36 -1.74
N PHE A 14 5.80 13.80 -0.56
CA PHE A 14 6.01 12.36 -0.34
C PHE A 14 4.99 11.60 -1.19
N ALA A 15 5.40 11.22 -2.38
CA ALA A 15 4.65 10.34 -3.26
C ALA A 15 5.18 8.92 -3.08
N CYS A 16 4.37 8.07 -2.49
CA CYS A 16 4.62 6.64 -2.50
C CYS A 16 4.10 6.08 -3.82
N ALA A 17 4.96 5.95 -4.81
CA ALA A 17 4.66 5.18 -6.00
C ALA A 17 4.86 3.70 -5.68
N GLY A 18 3.81 3.02 -5.25
CA GLY A 18 3.79 1.56 -5.20
C GLY A 18 3.70 0.99 -6.60
N ALA A 19 4.54 0.03 -6.95
CA ALA A 19 4.27 -0.93 -8.00
C ALA A 19 2.83 -1.47 -7.86
N GLY A 20 2.04 -1.55 -8.93
CA GLY A 20 0.68 -2.06 -9.13
C GLY A 20 -0.27 -2.15 -7.91
N PRO A 21 -1.52 -2.55 -7.95
CA PRO A 21 -2.37 -2.50 -6.78
C PRO A 21 -1.79 -3.38 -5.66
N VAL A 22 -0.83 -2.84 -4.92
CA VAL A 22 -0.39 -3.39 -3.64
C VAL A 22 -1.63 -3.35 -2.78
N ALA A 23 -2.21 -4.51 -2.54
CA ALA A 23 -3.31 -4.65 -1.63
C ALA A 23 -2.91 -4.04 -0.29
N GLY A 24 -3.41 -2.79 -0.04
CA GLY A 24 -3.43 -2.17 1.26
C GLY A 24 -2.07 -1.83 1.87
N GLN A 25 -1.58 -0.67 1.58
CA GLN A 25 -0.85 0.10 2.57
C GLN A 25 -1.90 0.52 3.61
N ASP A 26 -2.10 -0.35 4.61
CA ASP A 26 -3.09 -0.12 5.65
C ASP A 26 -2.49 0.85 6.66
N GLY A 27 -3.06 2.05 6.77
CA GLY A 27 -2.73 3.03 7.79
C GLY A 27 -3.25 2.65 9.18
N PHE A 28 -3.18 3.58 10.10
CA PHE A 28 -3.76 3.45 11.44
C PHE A 28 -5.21 2.97 11.35
N GLY A 29 -5.59 1.99 12.16
CA GLY A 29 -6.88 1.32 12.06
C GLY A 29 -6.90 0.05 11.22
N ALA A 30 -5.73 -0.45 10.78
CA ALA A 30 -5.62 -1.73 10.06
C ALA A 30 -6.11 -2.93 10.88
N ALA A 31 -5.93 -2.89 12.20
CA ALA A 31 -6.57 -3.79 13.16
C ALA A 31 -6.98 -3.01 14.40
N VAL A 32 -8.06 -3.43 15.02
CA VAL A 32 -8.60 -2.81 16.25
C VAL A 32 -9.03 -3.89 17.25
N LEU A 33 -8.80 -3.62 18.54
CA LEU A 33 -9.31 -4.42 19.65
C LEU A 33 -9.96 -3.50 20.69
N ALA A 34 -10.95 -4.01 21.40
CA ALA A 34 -11.56 -3.36 22.56
C ALA A 34 -11.47 -4.32 23.76
N PRO A 35 -10.30 -4.42 24.44
CA PRO A 35 -10.11 -5.37 25.54
C PRO A 35 -10.95 -5.03 26.76
N ALA A 36 -11.27 -3.75 26.98
CA ALA A 36 -12.13 -3.26 28.05
C ALA A 36 -13.14 -2.21 27.53
N PRO A 37 -14.22 -1.90 28.28
CA PRO A 37 -15.22 -0.91 27.87
C PRO A 37 -14.66 0.51 27.73
N ASP A 38 -13.56 0.79 28.40
CA ASP A 38 -12.86 2.07 28.49
C ASP A 38 -11.47 2.01 27.82
N GLU A 39 -11.17 0.95 27.06
CA GLU A 39 -9.88 0.78 26.41
C GLU A 39 -10.02 0.29 24.97
N ILE A 40 -9.25 0.89 24.07
CA ILE A 40 -9.15 0.54 22.65
C ILE A 40 -7.67 0.44 22.25
N LEU A 41 -7.33 -0.62 21.53
CA LEU A 41 -6.04 -0.82 20.90
C LEU A 41 -6.21 -0.67 19.40
N VAL A 42 -5.36 0.16 18.79
CA VAL A 42 -5.39 0.41 17.34
C VAL A 42 -4.02 0.17 16.76
N LEU A 43 -3.94 -0.73 15.79
CA LEU A 43 -2.71 -1.03 15.08
C LEU A 43 -2.44 0.05 14.04
N LYS A 44 -1.18 0.54 14.03
CA LYS A 44 -0.57 1.37 13.01
C LYS A 44 0.54 0.56 12.36
N PRO A 45 0.32 -0.03 11.17
CA PRO A 45 1.35 -0.76 10.45
C PRO A 45 2.50 0.16 10.07
N ALA A 46 3.68 -0.43 9.86
CA ALA A 46 4.79 0.30 9.25
C ALA A 46 4.51 0.60 7.79
N PHE A 47 5.06 1.71 7.33
CA PHE A 47 5.20 2.03 5.92
C PHE A 47 6.69 1.98 5.56
N GLY A 48 7.06 1.28 4.51
CA GLY A 48 8.46 1.05 4.17
C GLY A 48 9.21 0.41 5.34
N ARG A 49 10.33 0.99 5.71
CA ARG A 49 11.13 0.58 6.91
C ARG A 49 10.75 1.34 8.19
N GLY A 50 9.67 2.09 8.19
CA GLY A 50 9.14 2.73 9.40
C GLY A 50 8.72 1.70 10.45
N ALA A 51 8.74 2.08 11.71
CA ALA A 51 8.33 1.19 12.79
C ALA A 51 6.80 1.12 12.91
N ALA A 52 6.26 -0.11 12.96
CA ALA A 52 4.87 -0.35 13.30
C ALA A 52 4.64 -0.23 14.80
N SER A 53 3.46 0.21 15.21
CA SER A 53 3.09 0.36 16.63
C SER A 53 1.63 -0.02 16.90
N VAL A 54 1.31 -0.27 18.16
CA VAL A 54 -0.06 -0.36 18.64
C VAL A 54 -0.31 0.81 19.59
N LEU A 55 -1.28 1.66 19.23
CA LEU A 55 -1.66 2.80 20.06
C LEU A 55 -2.76 2.39 21.02
N VAL A 56 -2.60 2.76 22.29
CA VAL A 56 -3.56 2.50 23.36
C VAL A 56 -4.35 3.77 23.62
N PHE A 57 -5.65 3.66 23.58
CA PHE A 57 -6.57 4.76 23.90
C PHE A 57 -7.39 4.36 25.13
N GLU A 58 -7.54 5.30 26.06
CA GLU A 58 -8.38 5.15 27.24
C GLU A 58 -9.47 6.22 27.27
N ARG A 59 -10.62 5.84 27.81
CA ARG A 59 -11.76 6.72 27.97
C ARG A 59 -11.67 7.47 29.28
N GLY A 60 -11.45 8.78 29.21
CA GLY A 60 -11.48 9.70 30.34
C GLY A 60 -12.75 10.54 30.40
N GLY A 61 -12.79 11.47 31.35
CA GLY A 61 -13.94 12.40 31.50
C GLY A 61 -14.13 13.35 30.30
N SER A 62 -13.12 13.57 29.48
CA SER A 62 -13.13 14.41 28.27
C SER A 62 -13.29 13.59 26.95
N GLY A 63 -13.52 12.28 27.05
CA GLY A 63 -13.59 11.38 25.91
C GLY A 63 -12.36 10.46 25.78
N TRP A 64 -12.12 9.94 24.57
CA TRP A 64 -11.02 9.03 24.27
C TRP A 64 -9.71 9.80 24.06
N SER A 65 -8.62 9.33 24.68
CA SER A 65 -7.27 9.90 24.53
C SER A 65 -6.21 8.81 24.42
N GLN A 66 -5.20 9.05 23.59
CA GLN A 66 -4.03 8.17 23.50
C GLN A 66 -3.24 8.27 24.81
N VAL A 67 -2.97 7.13 25.43
CA VAL A 67 -2.23 7.04 26.71
C VAL A 67 -0.90 6.33 26.57
N GLN A 68 -0.76 5.45 25.54
CA GLN A 68 0.47 4.70 25.32
C GLN A 68 0.64 4.38 23.84
N GLU A 69 1.88 4.21 23.41
CA GLU A 69 2.26 3.63 22.12
C GLU A 69 3.21 2.46 22.37
N LEU A 70 2.91 1.30 21.79
CA LEU A 70 3.59 0.04 22.02
C LEU A 70 4.41 -0.33 20.79
N TRP A 71 5.66 -0.67 21.02
CA TRP A 71 6.60 -1.13 20.02
C TRP A 71 7.07 -2.54 20.40
N SER A 72 7.37 -3.38 19.40
CA SER A 72 8.10 -4.61 19.68
C SER A 72 9.61 -4.32 19.74
N ALA A 73 10.37 -5.16 20.45
CA ALA A 73 11.82 -5.07 20.46
C ALA A 73 12.43 -5.18 19.06
N GLY A 74 11.75 -5.91 18.15
CA GLY A 74 12.12 -6.04 16.75
C GLY A 74 11.82 -4.79 15.91
N SER A 75 10.81 -3.98 16.28
CA SER A 75 10.44 -2.78 15.51
C SER A 75 11.53 -1.72 15.46
N LEU A 76 12.46 -1.73 16.40
CA LEU A 76 13.67 -0.88 16.37
C LEU A 76 14.65 -1.28 15.25
N LEU A 77 14.48 -2.46 14.66
CA LEU A 77 15.28 -2.98 13.55
C LEU A 77 14.59 -2.87 12.18
N GLY A 78 13.47 -2.13 12.11
CA GLY A 78 12.68 -2.00 10.89
C GLY A 78 11.64 -3.11 10.70
N GLU A 79 11.42 -3.96 11.70
CA GLU A 79 10.35 -4.97 11.66
C GLU A 79 8.97 -4.32 11.77
N SER A 80 8.02 -4.79 10.98
CA SER A 80 6.64 -4.31 10.99
C SER A 80 5.70 -5.26 11.73
N PHE A 81 4.67 -4.73 12.41
CA PHE A 81 3.51 -5.53 12.75
C PHE A 81 2.70 -5.87 11.49
N GLY A 82 2.11 -7.07 11.49
CA GLY A 82 1.13 -7.47 10.48
C GLY A 82 -0.19 -6.74 10.64
N ARG A 83 -1.23 -7.30 10.03
CA ARG A 83 -2.55 -6.67 9.93
C ARG A 83 -3.56 -7.21 10.93
N THR A 84 -3.17 -8.06 11.85
CA THR A 84 -4.09 -8.70 12.80
C THR A 84 -3.56 -8.66 14.22
N MET A 85 -4.50 -8.52 15.14
CA MET A 85 -4.31 -8.69 16.58
C MET A 85 -5.35 -9.69 17.10
N ALA A 86 -4.96 -10.46 18.12
CA ALA A 86 -5.85 -11.41 18.80
C ALA A 86 -5.78 -11.20 20.31
N PRO A 87 -6.93 -11.10 21.02
CA PRO A 87 -6.95 -11.03 22.47
C PRO A 87 -6.54 -12.38 23.07
N VAL A 88 -5.81 -12.34 24.19
CA VAL A 88 -5.49 -13.49 25.05
C VAL A 88 -5.76 -13.13 26.49
N GLU A 89 -5.81 -14.11 27.39
CA GLU A 89 -6.02 -13.85 28.80
C GLU A 89 -4.89 -12.95 29.35
N GLY A 90 -5.27 -11.78 29.86
CA GLY A 90 -4.35 -10.79 30.39
C GLY A 90 -3.50 -10.04 29.36
N GLY A 91 -3.80 -10.17 28.04
CA GLY A 91 -2.99 -9.54 27.01
C GLY A 91 -3.57 -9.61 25.61
N PHE A 92 -2.69 -9.43 24.62
CA PHE A 92 -3.00 -9.64 23.21
C PHE A 92 -1.74 -10.08 22.43
N LEU A 93 -1.97 -10.65 21.27
CA LEU A 93 -0.94 -10.96 20.27
C LEU A 93 -1.10 -10.02 19.08
N ALA A 94 0.01 -9.47 18.59
CA ALA A 94 0.07 -8.75 17.32
C ALA A 94 0.89 -9.57 16.33
N ALA A 95 0.35 -9.88 15.15
CA ALA A 95 1.07 -10.61 14.13
C ALA A 95 2.30 -9.83 13.66
N SER A 96 3.40 -10.52 13.35
CA SER A 96 4.55 -9.90 12.67
C SER A 96 4.22 -9.63 11.19
N GLY A 97 4.63 -8.50 10.66
CA GLY A 97 4.45 -8.12 9.25
C GLY A 97 5.63 -8.44 8.37
N ASP A 98 6.81 -8.63 8.94
CA ASP A 98 8.04 -8.86 8.20
C ASP A 98 8.19 -10.33 7.76
N PRO A 99 8.26 -10.61 6.46
CA PRO A 99 8.44 -11.98 5.96
C PRO A 99 9.84 -12.56 6.26
N GLN A 100 10.85 -11.72 6.52
CA GLN A 100 12.22 -12.15 6.79
C GLN A 100 12.45 -12.48 8.25
N VAL A 101 11.61 -11.97 9.15
CA VAL A 101 11.72 -12.20 10.58
C VAL A 101 11.12 -13.54 10.95
N MET A 102 11.87 -14.35 11.68
CA MET A 102 11.44 -15.67 12.17
C MET A 102 10.53 -15.58 13.40
N ILE A 103 9.76 -14.49 13.51
CA ILE A 103 8.76 -14.26 14.56
C ILE A 103 7.38 -14.23 13.89
N GLY A 104 6.43 -15.02 14.40
CA GLY A 104 5.06 -15.10 13.88
C GLY A 104 4.14 -14.04 14.48
N ALA A 105 4.31 -13.75 15.76
CA ALA A 105 3.57 -12.73 16.49
C ALA A 105 4.33 -12.27 17.74
N TYR A 106 4.05 -11.05 18.19
CA TYR A 106 4.52 -10.49 19.46
C TYR A 106 3.40 -10.51 20.47
N GLY A 107 3.72 -10.92 21.70
CA GLY A 107 2.80 -10.90 22.83
C GLY A 107 2.97 -9.64 23.67
N PHE A 108 1.85 -9.07 24.10
CA PHE A 108 1.81 -7.92 25.00
C PHE A 108 0.93 -8.27 26.21
N ALA A 109 1.35 -7.86 27.40
CA ALA A 109 0.60 -8.04 28.65
C ALA A 109 0.69 -6.79 29.53
N ARG A 110 -0.26 -6.64 30.45
CA ARG A 110 -0.20 -5.56 31.44
C ARG A 110 0.79 -5.86 32.54
N GLY A 111 1.67 -4.91 32.82
CA GLY A 111 2.54 -4.92 33.99
C GLY A 111 1.79 -4.69 35.31
N ALA A 112 2.49 -4.82 36.42
CA ALA A 112 1.93 -4.56 37.75
C ALA A 112 1.52 -3.09 37.96
N ASP A 113 2.08 -2.19 37.19
CA ASP A 113 1.75 -0.75 37.13
C ASP A 113 0.54 -0.43 36.25
N GLY A 114 -0.03 -1.45 35.59
CA GLY A 114 -1.14 -1.32 34.67
C GLY A 114 -0.75 -0.94 33.23
N ALA A 115 0.51 -0.61 32.97
CA ALA A 115 0.99 -0.29 31.62
C ALA A 115 1.13 -1.57 30.76
N TRP A 116 0.96 -1.43 29.46
CA TRP A 116 1.21 -2.50 28.50
C TRP A 116 2.72 -2.62 28.22
N ALA A 117 3.21 -3.85 28.15
CA ALA A 117 4.59 -4.15 27.77
C ALA A 117 4.66 -5.42 26.94
N GLU A 118 5.69 -5.54 26.11
CA GLU A 118 5.98 -6.79 25.41
C GLU A 118 6.26 -7.89 26.43
N SER A 119 5.57 -9.02 26.27
CA SER A 119 5.63 -10.18 27.16
C SER A 119 6.29 -11.40 26.53
N GLY A 120 6.68 -11.31 25.25
CA GLY A 120 7.35 -12.37 24.52
C GLY A 120 6.95 -12.42 23.04
N ALA A 121 7.52 -13.37 22.33
CA ALA A 121 7.25 -13.57 20.91
C ALA A 121 6.96 -15.04 20.61
N LEU A 122 6.22 -15.30 19.54
CA LEU A 122 5.93 -16.63 18.99
C LEU A 122 6.91 -16.89 17.84
N PRO A 123 8.06 -17.60 18.07
CA PRO A 123 9.08 -17.79 17.06
C PRO A 123 8.59 -18.77 15.99
N LEU A 124 8.84 -18.45 14.72
CA LEU A 124 8.76 -19.39 13.63
C LEU A 124 10.05 -20.24 13.62
N ARG A 125 9.96 -21.51 13.22
CA ARG A 125 11.13 -22.40 13.17
C ARG A 125 12.11 -21.86 12.12
N ALA A 126 13.41 -21.77 12.48
CA ALA A 126 14.45 -21.40 11.53
C ALA A 126 14.54 -22.46 10.42
N GLU A 127 14.06 -22.15 9.22
CA GLU A 127 14.58 -22.81 8.02
C GLU A 127 15.87 -22.09 7.65
N ALA A 128 16.88 -22.86 7.22
CA ALA A 128 18.17 -22.33 6.85
C ALA A 128 17.97 -21.19 5.82
N ALA A 129 18.53 -20.02 6.12
CA ALA A 129 18.53 -18.90 5.19
C ALA A 129 19.05 -19.41 3.84
N ALA A 130 18.25 -19.32 2.79
CA ALA A 130 18.69 -19.61 1.44
C ALA A 130 19.84 -18.64 1.12
N SER A 131 20.91 -19.15 0.52
CA SER A 131 22.04 -18.33 0.10
C SER A 131 21.57 -17.23 -0.86
N ALA A 132 22.20 -16.06 -0.81
CA ALA A 132 21.88 -14.88 -1.62
C ALA A 132 21.89 -15.11 -3.15
N GLU A 133 22.31 -16.29 -3.60
CA GLU A 133 22.44 -16.65 -5.03
C GLU A 133 21.14 -17.11 -5.70
N GLU A 134 20.02 -17.29 -5.00
CA GLU A 134 18.76 -17.73 -5.60
C GLU A 134 17.60 -16.78 -5.29
N MET A 135 17.67 -15.54 -5.77
CA MET A 135 16.48 -14.67 -5.80
C MET A 135 15.60 -15.01 -6.99
N SER A 136 14.53 -15.76 -6.74
CA SER A 136 13.49 -16.00 -7.75
C SER A 136 12.43 -14.89 -7.67
N MET A 137 11.78 -14.59 -8.81
CA MET A 137 10.61 -13.70 -8.89
C MET A 137 9.59 -13.94 -7.78
N GLY A 138 9.30 -15.20 -7.46
CA GLY A 138 8.37 -15.56 -6.39
C GLY A 138 8.82 -15.04 -5.02
N ARG A 139 10.13 -14.90 -4.80
CA ARG A 139 10.69 -14.35 -3.56
C ARG A 139 10.61 -12.83 -3.53
N VAL A 140 10.90 -12.15 -4.63
CA VAL A 140 10.72 -10.71 -4.79
C VAL A 140 9.25 -10.35 -4.61
N MET A 141 8.32 -11.06 -5.25
CA MET A 141 6.88 -10.84 -5.07
C MET A 141 6.39 -11.16 -3.65
N ALA A 142 7.01 -12.12 -2.96
CA ALA A 142 6.70 -12.41 -1.56
C ALA A 142 7.22 -11.33 -0.59
N ILE A 143 8.27 -10.61 -0.98
CA ILE A 143 8.81 -9.46 -0.23
C ILE A 143 7.94 -8.22 -0.49
N LEU A 144 7.60 -7.95 -1.75
CA LEU A 144 6.74 -6.81 -2.14
C LEU A 144 5.29 -6.97 -1.68
N GLN A 145 4.80 -8.20 -1.60
CA GLN A 145 3.45 -8.54 -1.12
C GLN A 145 3.54 -9.69 -0.13
N PRO A 146 4.14 -9.48 1.05
CA PRO A 146 4.19 -10.54 2.04
C PRO A 146 2.75 -10.99 2.32
N PRO A 147 2.45 -12.29 2.33
CA PRO A 147 1.19 -12.75 2.83
C PRO A 147 1.07 -12.23 4.26
N ALA A 148 0.10 -11.32 4.49
CA ALA A 148 -0.11 -10.76 5.82
C ALA A 148 -0.24 -11.91 6.80
N ARG A 149 0.66 -11.98 7.79
CA ARG A 149 0.54 -12.97 8.85
C ARG A 149 -0.72 -12.67 9.63
N VAL A 150 -1.50 -13.71 9.88
CA VAL A 150 -2.73 -13.65 10.65
C VAL A 150 -2.47 -14.36 11.96
N VAL A 151 -2.95 -13.77 13.04
CA VAL A 151 -2.96 -14.40 14.36
C VAL A 151 -4.40 -14.56 14.85
N ALA A 152 -4.71 -15.70 15.43
CA ALA A 152 -5.97 -15.94 16.14
C ALA A 152 -5.66 -16.69 17.44
N ALA A 153 -6.37 -16.40 18.51
CA ALA A 153 -6.13 -17.04 19.78
C ALA A 153 -7.42 -17.22 20.60
N ASP A 154 -7.46 -18.27 21.44
CA ASP A 154 -8.47 -18.51 22.45
C ASP A 154 -7.87 -19.33 23.60
N GLY A 155 -7.94 -18.81 24.83
CA GLY A 155 -7.40 -19.45 26.01
C GLY A 155 -5.87 -19.72 25.92
N ASP A 156 -5.53 -21.00 25.92
CA ASP A 156 -4.15 -21.51 25.85
C ASP A 156 -3.66 -21.83 24.43
N VAL A 157 -4.41 -21.49 23.39
CA VAL A 157 -4.07 -21.79 21.99
C VAL A 157 -3.94 -20.51 21.19
N ALA A 158 -2.87 -20.43 20.39
CA ALA A 158 -2.73 -19.43 19.33
C ALA A 158 -2.41 -20.11 17.99
N LEU A 159 -2.96 -19.56 16.92
CA LEU A 159 -2.69 -19.92 15.53
C LEU A 159 -1.95 -18.76 14.86
N VAL A 160 -0.92 -19.08 14.09
CA VAL A 160 -0.20 -18.09 13.29
C VAL A 160 -0.05 -18.62 11.86
N SER A 161 -0.47 -17.82 10.86
CA SER A 161 -0.16 -18.13 9.47
C SER A 161 1.31 -17.80 9.17
N ALA A 162 2.00 -18.69 8.48
CA ALA A 162 3.39 -18.54 8.13
C ALA A 162 3.60 -18.93 6.66
N PRO A 163 4.61 -18.37 5.96
CA PRO A 163 5.02 -18.88 4.66
C PRO A 163 5.42 -20.36 4.82
N GLY A 164 4.91 -21.22 3.95
CA GLY A 164 5.38 -22.61 3.87
C GLY A 164 6.78 -22.67 3.26
N GLY A 165 7.57 -23.71 3.59
CA GLY A 165 8.88 -23.94 3.00
C GLY A 165 8.82 -24.09 1.48
N GLN A 166 9.98 -24.04 0.81
CA GLN A 166 10.21 -24.03 -0.65
C GLN A 166 9.06 -24.59 -1.51
N GLY A 167 8.20 -23.70 -2.05
CA GLY A 167 7.11 -24.06 -2.97
C GLY A 167 5.82 -24.60 -2.31
N ALA A 168 5.71 -24.65 -0.98
CA ALA A 168 4.60 -25.26 -0.21
C ALA A 168 3.61 -24.21 0.29
N GLY A 169 3.14 -23.25 -0.31
CA GLY A 169 2.03 -22.39 0.10
C GLY A 169 2.15 -21.87 1.55
N THR A 170 1.04 -21.44 2.14
CA THR A 170 0.98 -20.95 3.53
C THR A 170 0.75 -22.11 4.49
N GLU A 171 1.45 -22.14 5.62
CA GLU A 171 1.30 -23.04 6.75
C GLU A 171 0.55 -22.34 7.90
N VAL A 172 -0.23 -23.08 8.69
CA VAL A 172 -0.84 -22.57 9.92
C VAL A 172 -0.26 -23.31 11.11
N ARG A 173 0.52 -22.58 11.93
CA ARG A 173 1.20 -23.11 13.12
C ARG A 173 0.35 -22.95 14.37
N ILE A 174 0.47 -23.94 15.25
CA ILE A 174 -0.20 -23.97 16.54
C ILE A 174 0.83 -23.68 17.62
N TYR A 175 0.45 -22.81 18.55
CA TYR A 175 1.19 -22.54 19.78
C TYR A 175 0.30 -22.84 20.98
N ALA A 176 0.91 -23.39 22.02
CA ALA A 176 0.26 -23.63 23.31
C ALA A 176 0.88 -22.73 24.38
N ARG A 177 0.06 -22.15 25.24
CA ARG A 177 0.48 -21.33 26.36
C ARG A 177 0.67 -22.19 27.62
N GLY A 178 1.87 -22.17 28.17
CA GLY A 178 2.18 -22.85 29.43
C GLY A 178 1.55 -22.15 30.64
N ALA A 179 1.53 -22.83 31.78
CA ALA A 179 1.04 -22.26 33.05
C ALA A 179 1.90 -21.06 33.56
N ASP A 180 3.12 -20.93 33.06
CA ASP A 180 4.01 -19.79 33.29
C ASP A 180 3.75 -18.60 32.35
N GLY A 181 2.76 -18.71 31.44
CA GLY A 181 2.41 -17.70 30.46
C GLY A 181 3.23 -17.74 29.17
N THR A 182 4.25 -18.60 29.06
CA THR A 182 5.10 -18.70 27.88
C THR A 182 4.41 -19.45 26.73
N TRP A 183 4.66 -19.04 25.49
CA TRP A 183 4.14 -19.71 24.30
C TRP A 183 5.18 -20.66 23.71
N SER A 184 4.76 -21.85 23.35
CA SER A 184 5.61 -22.87 22.71
C SER A 184 4.93 -23.48 21.49
N ALA A 185 5.72 -23.81 20.47
CA ALA A 185 5.20 -24.46 19.27
C ALA A 185 4.60 -25.84 19.61
N ALA A 186 3.37 -26.10 19.18
CA ALA A 186 2.60 -27.29 19.46
C ALA A 186 2.21 -28.08 18.20
N GLY A 187 2.63 -27.67 17.00
CA GLY A 187 2.35 -28.35 15.74
C GLY A 187 1.84 -27.44 14.65
N ALA A 188 1.15 -28.00 13.66
CA ALA A 188 0.53 -27.28 12.57
C ALA A 188 -0.85 -27.85 12.23
N LEU A 189 -1.71 -27.02 11.61
CA LEU A 189 -2.99 -27.45 11.04
C LEU A 189 -2.78 -27.74 9.54
N GLU A 190 -2.91 -28.99 9.17
CA GLU A 190 -2.71 -29.45 7.78
C GLU A 190 -4.04 -29.71 7.09
N ALA A 191 -4.31 -28.98 6.00
CA ALA A 191 -5.52 -29.20 5.20
C ALA A 191 -5.44 -30.47 4.32
N GLY A 192 -4.26 -30.84 3.85
CA GLY A 192 -3.97 -32.09 3.12
C GLY A 192 -4.35 -32.09 1.62
N ASP A 193 -5.08 -31.06 1.13
CA ASP A 193 -5.61 -31.00 -0.25
C ASP A 193 -5.54 -29.59 -0.88
N LEU A 194 -4.57 -28.77 -0.45
CA LEU A 194 -4.42 -27.40 -0.91
C LEU A 194 -3.92 -27.30 -2.37
N ARG A 195 -4.48 -26.32 -3.11
CA ARG A 195 -3.95 -25.90 -4.41
C ARG A 195 -2.89 -24.82 -4.25
N ALA A 196 -2.07 -24.59 -5.27
CA ALA A 196 -0.99 -23.62 -5.24
C ALA A 196 -1.40 -22.20 -4.79
N ASN A 197 -2.55 -21.71 -5.17
CA ASN A 197 -3.04 -20.36 -4.83
C ASN A 197 -4.20 -20.39 -3.81
N ALA A 198 -4.27 -21.40 -2.95
CA ALA A 198 -5.37 -21.55 -1.98
C ALA A 198 -5.46 -20.39 -0.98
N ARG A 199 -4.35 -19.68 -0.68
CA ARG A 199 -4.26 -18.66 0.37
C ARG A 199 -4.73 -19.18 1.73
N TYR A 200 -4.31 -20.40 2.08
CA TYR A 200 -4.64 -21.05 3.35
C TYR A 200 -4.08 -20.23 4.52
N GLY A 201 -4.88 -20.01 5.56
CA GLY A 201 -4.50 -19.13 6.67
C GLY A 201 -4.77 -17.64 6.42
N ALA A 202 -5.46 -17.26 5.33
CA ALA A 202 -5.81 -15.86 5.04
C ALA A 202 -6.72 -15.24 6.13
N ALA A 203 -7.51 -16.06 6.82
CA ALA A 203 -8.26 -15.71 8.02
C ALA A 203 -8.34 -16.93 8.92
N MET A 204 -8.35 -16.70 10.23
CA MET A 204 -8.40 -17.78 11.23
C MET A 204 -9.26 -17.38 12.42
N ALA A 205 -9.91 -18.36 13.02
CA ALA A 205 -10.61 -18.21 14.29
C ALA A 205 -10.40 -19.46 15.14
N VAL A 206 -10.31 -19.28 16.46
CA VAL A 206 -10.23 -20.36 17.45
C VAL A 206 -11.30 -20.11 18.50
N ARG A 207 -12.02 -21.15 18.92
CA ARG A 207 -12.98 -21.07 20.00
C ARG A 207 -13.26 -22.46 20.59
N GLY A 208 -13.16 -22.63 21.90
CA GLY A 208 -13.61 -23.83 22.62
C GLY A 208 -13.01 -25.15 22.08
N GLY A 209 -11.75 -25.15 21.64
CA GLY A 209 -11.11 -26.32 21.04
C GLY A 209 -11.48 -26.58 19.57
N LEU A 210 -12.17 -25.66 18.89
CA LEU A 210 -12.38 -25.64 17.45
C LEU A 210 -11.49 -24.60 16.82
N ALA A 211 -10.99 -24.87 15.61
CA ALA A 211 -10.26 -23.91 14.77
C ALA A 211 -10.87 -23.89 13.36
N ALA A 212 -11.05 -22.67 12.83
CA ALA A 212 -11.48 -22.43 11.47
C ALA A 212 -10.35 -21.72 10.71
N VAL A 213 -10.00 -22.22 9.53
CA VAL A 213 -8.92 -21.70 8.69
C VAL A 213 -9.46 -21.43 7.29
N GLY A 214 -9.45 -20.17 6.89
CA GLY A 214 -9.90 -19.73 5.58
C GLY A 214 -8.84 -20.00 4.50
N ALA A 215 -9.32 -20.41 3.33
CA ALA A 215 -8.56 -20.61 2.10
C ALA A 215 -9.36 -20.04 0.90
N PRO A 216 -9.43 -18.71 0.74
CA PRO A 216 -10.33 -18.07 -0.23
C PRO A 216 -9.97 -18.36 -1.70
N GLY A 217 -8.77 -18.83 -1.98
CA GLY A 217 -8.36 -19.29 -3.32
C GLY A 217 -8.60 -20.78 -3.59
N GLN A 218 -9.07 -21.56 -2.59
CA GLN A 218 -9.30 -22.99 -2.73
C GLN A 218 -10.64 -23.30 -3.40
N GLY A 219 -10.65 -24.26 -4.32
CA GLY A 219 -11.89 -24.60 -5.05
C GLY A 219 -12.30 -23.51 -6.06
N SER A 220 -13.60 -23.39 -6.31
CA SER A 220 -14.16 -22.35 -7.18
C SER A 220 -14.56 -21.09 -6.42
N SER A 221 -15.17 -21.23 -5.24
CA SER A 221 -15.73 -20.12 -4.45
C SER A 221 -14.92 -19.75 -3.21
N GLY A 222 -13.88 -20.53 -2.86
CA GLY A 222 -13.18 -20.51 -1.58
C GLY A 222 -13.62 -21.67 -0.66
N THR A 223 -12.86 -21.92 0.40
CA THR A 223 -13.09 -23.01 1.35
C THR A 223 -12.68 -22.59 2.76
N VAL A 224 -13.37 -23.07 3.79
CA VAL A 224 -12.94 -22.97 5.19
C VAL A 224 -12.72 -24.39 5.73
N TYR A 225 -11.55 -24.64 6.30
CA TYR A 225 -11.19 -25.90 6.95
C TYR A 225 -11.45 -25.80 8.44
N LEU A 226 -12.17 -26.77 8.98
CA LEU A 226 -12.43 -26.89 10.40
C LEU A 226 -11.60 -28.00 11.02
N PHE A 227 -11.04 -27.72 12.19
CA PHE A 227 -10.28 -28.65 13.00
C PHE A 227 -10.84 -28.68 14.42
N ALA A 228 -10.71 -29.84 15.08
CA ALA A 228 -11.04 -29.98 16.49
C ALA A 228 -9.83 -30.52 17.27
N ARG A 229 -9.65 -30.00 18.49
CA ARG A 229 -8.62 -30.42 19.44
C ARG A 229 -9.12 -31.68 20.16
N GLY A 230 -8.35 -32.77 20.07
CA GLY A 230 -8.62 -33.99 20.82
C GLY A 230 -8.23 -33.88 22.29
N ALA A 231 -8.67 -34.85 23.10
CA ALA A 231 -8.29 -34.92 24.50
C ALA A 231 -6.78 -35.14 24.75
N ASP A 232 -6.07 -35.62 23.76
CA ASP A 232 -4.61 -35.76 23.75
C ASP A 232 -3.88 -34.48 23.38
N GLY A 233 -4.61 -33.36 23.08
CA GLY A 233 -4.11 -32.09 22.64
C GLY A 233 -3.82 -32.01 21.14
N GLY A 234 -3.91 -33.11 20.38
CA GLY A 234 -3.77 -33.16 18.94
C GLY A 234 -4.94 -32.52 18.20
N TRP A 235 -4.70 -32.00 17.01
CA TRP A 235 -5.73 -31.38 16.17
C TRP A 235 -6.05 -32.26 14.97
N THR A 236 -7.33 -32.45 14.69
CA THR A 236 -7.80 -33.27 13.56
C THR A 236 -8.77 -32.47 12.70
N ARG A 237 -8.62 -32.56 11.37
CA ARG A 237 -9.56 -31.97 10.42
C ARG A 237 -10.93 -32.62 10.54
N GLN A 238 -11.96 -31.80 10.72
CA GLN A 238 -13.37 -32.24 10.87
C GLN A 238 -14.15 -32.04 9.59
N ALA A 239 -13.96 -30.90 8.90
CA ALA A 239 -14.72 -30.55 7.72
C ALA A 239 -13.91 -29.61 6.76
N ALA A 240 -14.38 -29.57 5.53
CA ALA A 240 -14.07 -28.49 4.57
C ALA A 240 -15.40 -27.89 4.12
N LEU A 241 -15.64 -26.63 4.47
CA LEU A 241 -16.88 -25.93 4.20
C LEU A 241 -16.73 -25.12 2.90
N ALA A 242 -17.67 -25.30 1.99
CA ALA A 242 -17.72 -24.55 0.74
C ALA A 242 -19.19 -24.31 0.35
N THR A 243 -19.43 -23.21 -0.33
CA THR A 243 -20.75 -22.82 -0.84
C THR A 243 -20.65 -22.59 -2.36
N PRO A 244 -20.79 -23.65 -3.18
CA PRO A 244 -20.65 -23.52 -4.62
C PRO A 244 -21.64 -22.53 -5.26
N ALA A 245 -22.79 -22.30 -4.62
CA ALA A 245 -23.81 -21.35 -5.07
C ALA A 245 -23.32 -19.89 -5.12
N LEU A 246 -22.21 -19.53 -4.44
CA LEU A 246 -21.61 -18.19 -4.53
C LEU A 246 -20.92 -17.89 -5.86
N GLY A 247 -20.72 -18.91 -6.70
CA GLY A 247 -20.01 -18.75 -7.96
C GLY A 247 -18.48 -18.70 -7.84
N GLY A 248 -17.81 -18.63 -8.99
CA GLY A 248 -16.36 -18.61 -9.08
C GLY A 248 -15.74 -17.31 -8.54
N GLY A 249 -14.63 -17.42 -7.79
CA GLY A 249 -13.90 -16.27 -7.30
C GLY A 249 -14.53 -15.51 -6.13
N ALA A 250 -15.58 -16.06 -5.50
CA ALA A 250 -16.29 -15.40 -4.39
C ALA A 250 -15.42 -15.06 -3.16
N GLY A 251 -14.31 -15.82 -2.96
CA GLY A 251 -13.38 -15.58 -1.87
C GLY A 251 -13.93 -16.00 -0.49
N LEU A 252 -14.74 -17.05 -0.42
CA LEU A 252 -15.23 -17.62 0.83
C LEU A 252 -14.07 -18.02 1.74
N GLY A 253 -14.05 -17.53 2.99
CA GLY A 253 -12.95 -17.72 3.93
C GLY A 253 -11.96 -16.54 3.94
N SER A 254 -12.29 -15.40 3.32
CA SER A 254 -11.51 -14.17 3.47
C SER A 254 -11.61 -13.57 4.88
N SER A 255 -12.69 -13.82 5.58
CA SER A 255 -12.87 -13.59 7.01
C SER A 255 -13.62 -14.78 7.64
N VAL A 256 -13.29 -15.11 8.88
CA VAL A 256 -13.94 -16.19 9.65
C VAL A 256 -14.10 -15.78 11.09
N LEU A 257 -15.25 -16.11 11.71
CA LEU A 257 -15.58 -15.76 13.09
C LEU A 257 -16.55 -16.76 13.68
N PHE A 258 -16.23 -17.34 14.85
CA PHE A 258 -17.22 -18.09 15.64
C PHE A 258 -18.15 -17.10 16.34
N THR A 259 -19.44 -17.13 15.98
CA THR A 259 -20.49 -16.33 16.62
C THR A 259 -21.12 -17.07 17.81
N GLY A 260 -20.76 -18.34 17.98
CA GLY A 260 -21.14 -19.22 19.06
C GLY A 260 -20.25 -20.48 19.07
N ASP A 261 -20.46 -21.40 20.01
CA ASP A 261 -19.64 -22.62 20.09
C ASP A 261 -19.92 -23.58 18.94
N ASP A 262 -21.11 -23.52 18.36
CA ASP A 262 -21.57 -24.36 17.24
C ASP A 262 -21.97 -23.53 16.00
N GLU A 263 -21.56 -22.25 15.90
CA GLU A 263 -21.91 -21.40 14.77
C GLU A 263 -20.69 -20.60 14.28
N LEU A 264 -20.52 -20.54 12.96
CA LEU A 264 -19.43 -19.87 12.27
C LEU A 264 -19.96 -18.92 11.19
N ALA A 265 -19.55 -17.66 11.21
CA ALA A 265 -19.74 -16.70 10.14
C ALA A 265 -18.50 -16.65 9.24
N VAL A 266 -18.69 -16.69 7.93
CA VAL A 266 -17.64 -16.74 6.92
C VAL A 266 -17.89 -15.69 5.84
N GLY A 267 -16.94 -14.76 5.66
CA GLY A 267 -17.03 -13.75 4.62
C GLY A 267 -16.57 -14.25 3.25
N ALA A 268 -17.27 -13.76 2.22
CA ALA A 268 -17.01 -13.96 0.81
C ALA A 268 -17.09 -12.60 0.08
N PRO A 269 -16.14 -11.68 0.28
CA PRO A 269 -16.25 -10.28 -0.14
C PRO A 269 -16.22 -10.08 -1.66
N SER A 270 -15.76 -11.07 -2.43
CA SER A 270 -15.73 -10.99 -3.90
C SER A 270 -16.94 -11.62 -4.58
N ALA A 271 -17.92 -12.14 -3.81
CA ALA A 271 -19.14 -12.72 -4.36
C ALA A 271 -19.95 -11.67 -5.14
N ASP A 272 -20.64 -12.13 -6.20
CA ASP A 272 -21.57 -11.33 -7.02
C ASP A 272 -20.97 -9.99 -7.54
N GLY A 273 -19.80 -10.03 -8.15
CA GLY A 273 -19.13 -8.82 -8.66
C GLY A 273 -18.64 -7.91 -7.52
N SER A 274 -18.17 -8.53 -6.43
CA SER A 274 -17.69 -7.85 -5.23
C SER A 274 -18.77 -7.06 -4.46
N VAL A 275 -20.04 -7.42 -4.61
CA VAL A 275 -21.09 -7.01 -3.64
C VAL A 275 -20.75 -7.60 -2.27
N GLY A 276 -20.34 -8.85 -2.25
CA GLY A 276 -19.99 -9.59 -1.05
C GLY A 276 -21.15 -10.30 -0.37
N ARG A 277 -20.80 -11.32 0.42
CA ARG A 277 -21.73 -12.17 1.18
C ARG A 277 -21.10 -12.60 2.50
N VAL A 278 -21.91 -12.89 3.50
CA VAL A 278 -21.49 -13.66 4.68
C VAL A 278 -22.31 -14.92 4.75
N VAL A 279 -21.65 -16.08 4.81
CA VAL A 279 -22.30 -17.40 4.92
C VAL A 279 -22.23 -17.86 6.37
N LEU A 280 -23.35 -18.27 6.91
CA LEU A 280 -23.44 -18.84 8.24
C LEU A 280 -23.47 -20.37 8.16
N PHE A 281 -22.61 -21.01 8.95
CA PHE A 281 -22.59 -22.44 9.12
C PHE A 281 -22.89 -22.80 10.57
N ALA A 282 -23.69 -23.84 10.80
CA ALA A 282 -23.93 -24.35 12.14
C ALA A 282 -23.60 -25.86 12.24
N ARG A 283 -23.19 -26.25 13.44
CA ARG A 283 -22.90 -27.62 13.79
C ARG A 283 -24.18 -28.29 14.28
N GLY A 284 -24.63 -29.30 13.55
CA GLY A 284 -25.82 -30.07 13.94
C GLY A 284 -25.57 -31.05 15.10
N PRO A 285 -26.64 -31.64 15.65
CA PRO A 285 -26.56 -32.60 16.80
C PRO A 285 -25.66 -33.83 16.53
N GLY A 286 -25.46 -34.19 15.26
CA GLY A 286 -24.55 -35.25 14.82
C GLY A 286 -23.09 -34.83 14.66
N GLY A 287 -22.72 -33.57 14.99
CA GLY A 287 -21.38 -33.02 14.88
C GLY A 287 -21.01 -32.55 13.49
N GLY A 288 -21.84 -32.74 12.46
CA GLY A 288 -21.64 -32.26 11.10
C GLY A 288 -21.96 -30.78 10.97
N TRP A 289 -21.20 -30.05 10.14
CA TRP A 289 -21.42 -28.63 9.83
C TRP A 289 -22.21 -28.48 8.53
N SER A 290 -23.16 -27.55 8.51
CA SER A 290 -23.97 -27.24 7.33
C SER A 290 -24.26 -25.75 7.24
N GLU A 291 -24.41 -25.24 6.03
CA GLU A 291 -24.88 -23.88 5.75
C GLU A 291 -26.30 -23.69 6.30
N THR A 292 -26.53 -22.60 7.01
CA THR A 292 -27.84 -22.26 7.59
C THR A 292 -28.44 -20.98 7.02
N ALA A 293 -27.62 -20.01 6.66
CA ALA A 293 -28.07 -18.75 6.07
C ALA A 293 -26.95 -18.03 5.28
N ILE A 294 -27.37 -17.09 4.42
CA ILE A 294 -26.49 -16.13 3.76
C ILE A 294 -26.97 -14.73 4.12
N LEU A 295 -26.10 -13.92 4.73
CA LEU A 295 -26.36 -12.52 5.02
C LEU A 295 -25.96 -11.66 3.80
N LEU A 296 -26.77 -10.64 3.55
CA LEU A 296 -26.62 -9.70 2.46
C LEU A 296 -26.40 -8.29 3.02
N PRO A 297 -25.68 -7.40 2.31
CA PRO A 297 -25.61 -6.01 2.71
C PRO A 297 -27.00 -5.37 2.65
N SER A 298 -27.27 -4.43 3.56
CA SER A 298 -28.56 -3.72 3.65
C SER A 298 -28.85 -2.84 2.43
N ALA A 299 -27.79 -2.37 1.73
CA ALA A 299 -27.85 -1.62 0.49
C ALA A 299 -26.84 -2.19 -0.51
N PRO A 300 -27.21 -3.23 -1.31
CA PRO A 300 -26.28 -3.92 -2.18
C PRO A 300 -25.83 -3.04 -3.36
N GLY A 301 -24.52 -3.05 -3.65
CA GLY A 301 -23.89 -2.38 -4.78
C GLY A 301 -22.57 -3.07 -5.18
N SER A 302 -22.18 -3.00 -6.43
CA SER A 302 -20.93 -3.59 -6.92
C SER A 302 -19.72 -2.97 -6.23
N GLY A 303 -18.68 -3.77 -5.94
CA GLY A 303 -17.44 -3.28 -5.34
C GLY A 303 -17.48 -3.06 -3.83
N GLN A 304 -18.59 -3.24 -3.15
CA GLN A 304 -18.74 -2.97 -1.71
C GLN A 304 -17.89 -3.86 -0.81
N ARG A 305 -17.63 -5.11 -1.24
CA ARG A 305 -16.83 -6.11 -0.51
C ARG A 305 -17.38 -6.42 0.89
N PHE A 306 -18.71 -6.52 1.02
CA PHE A 306 -19.37 -6.94 2.26
C PHE A 306 -18.86 -8.31 2.73
N GLY A 307 -18.56 -8.44 4.02
CA GLY A 307 -17.90 -9.62 4.59
C GLY A 307 -16.37 -9.53 4.60
N THR A 308 -15.78 -8.34 4.38
CA THR A 308 -14.32 -8.14 4.50
C THR A 308 -13.86 -8.33 5.95
N ALA A 309 -14.58 -7.79 6.91
CA ALA A 309 -14.33 -7.93 8.35
C ALA A 309 -15.60 -8.33 9.09
N LEU A 310 -15.44 -9.07 10.19
CA LEU A 310 -16.50 -9.58 11.04
C LEU A 310 -16.15 -9.36 12.51
N ALA A 311 -17.11 -8.92 13.32
CA ALA A 311 -16.99 -8.93 14.78
C ALA A 311 -18.34 -9.23 15.41
N ALA A 312 -18.37 -9.98 16.53
CA ALA A 312 -19.59 -10.32 17.22
C ALA A 312 -19.44 -10.20 18.74
N ALA A 313 -20.53 -9.81 19.41
CA ALA A 313 -20.64 -9.79 20.87
C ALA A 313 -22.06 -10.09 21.30
N GLY A 314 -22.26 -11.16 22.08
CA GLY A 314 -23.58 -11.60 22.46
C GLY A 314 -24.45 -11.95 21.25
N ASP A 315 -25.57 -11.28 21.12
CA ASP A 315 -26.54 -11.47 20.02
C ASP A 315 -26.37 -10.47 18.88
N GLU A 316 -25.23 -9.76 18.81
CA GLU A 316 -24.93 -8.81 17.77
C GLU A 316 -23.73 -9.24 16.92
N LEU A 317 -23.87 -9.11 15.60
CA LEU A 317 -22.82 -9.35 14.59
C LEU A 317 -22.72 -8.10 13.72
N ILE A 318 -21.50 -7.54 13.56
CA ILE A 318 -21.23 -6.46 12.63
C ILE A 318 -20.36 -6.92 11.48
N VAL A 319 -20.66 -6.42 10.28
CA VAL A 319 -20.07 -6.87 9.03
C VAL A 319 -19.58 -5.65 8.24
N GLY A 320 -18.31 -5.62 7.92
CA GLY A 320 -17.68 -4.54 7.16
C GLY A 320 -17.83 -4.69 5.65
N ALA A 321 -18.08 -3.55 4.99
CA ALA A 321 -18.16 -3.36 3.54
C ALA A 321 -17.30 -2.14 3.13
N PRO A 322 -15.97 -2.24 3.13
CA PRO A 322 -15.08 -1.09 2.99
C PRO A 322 -15.12 -0.42 1.60
N GLY A 323 -15.63 -1.09 0.59
CA GLY A 323 -15.83 -0.54 -0.74
C GLY A 323 -17.19 0.12 -0.97
N ALA A 324 -18.08 0.13 0.03
CA ALA A 324 -19.40 0.77 -0.07
C ALA A 324 -19.27 2.30 -0.22
N GLU A 325 -20.32 2.94 -0.78
CA GLU A 325 -20.40 4.40 -0.89
C GLU A 325 -19.14 4.99 -1.55
N ASP A 326 -18.79 4.45 -2.72
CA ASP A 326 -17.62 4.85 -3.52
C ASP A 326 -16.27 4.74 -2.78
N GLY A 327 -16.16 3.70 -1.91
CA GLY A 327 -14.94 3.41 -1.17
C GLY A 327 -14.85 4.11 0.19
N ARG A 328 -15.82 4.91 0.58
CA ARG A 328 -15.90 5.46 1.94
C ARG A 328 -16.07 4.35 2.98
N GLY A 329 -16.87 3.35 2.64
CA GLY A 329 -17.13 2.19 3.45
C GLY A 329 -18.38 2.29 4.32
N ARG A 330 -18.84 1.12 4.79
CA ARG A 330 -20.04 0.94 5.61
C ARG A 330 -19.88 -0.29 6.49
N VAL A 331 -20.57 -0.31 7.62
CA VAL A 331 -20.69 -1.50 8.49
C VAL A 331 -22.17 -1.77 8.75
N ASP A 332 -22.65 -2.95 8.40
CA ASP A 332 -24.02 -3.39 8.69
C ASP A 332 -24.04 -4.23 9.97
N ALA A 333 -24.99 -3.95 10.85
CA ALA A 333 -25.22 -4.69 12.08
C ALA A 333 -26.42 -5.63 11.96
N PHE A 334 -26.27 -6.82 12.51
CA PHE A 334 -27.30 -7.86 12.57
C PHE A 334 -27.51 -8.26 14.00
N THR A 335 -28.77 -8.54 14.37
CA THR A 335 -29.14 -9.02 15.69
C THR A 335 -29.77 -10.41 15.59
N ARG A 336 -29.43 -11.27 16.51
CA ARG A 336 -30.07 -12.58 16.65
C ARG A 336 -31.52 -12.41 17.08
N VAL A 337 -32.48 -13.07 16.41
CA VAL A 337 -33.92 -12.77 16.59
C VAL A 337 -34.68 -13.80 17.42
N ASP A 338 -34.17 -15.02 17.59
CA ASP A 338 -34.88 -16.10 18.30
C ASP A 338 -33.95 -17.24 18.71
N ALA A 339 -34.54 -18.19 19.48
CA ALA A 339 -33.84 -19.38 19.97
C ALA A 339 -33.34 -20.32 18.85
N ASP A 340 -33.85 -20.17 17.63
CA ASP A 340 -33.50 -20.97 16.47
C ASP A 340 -32.26 -20.37 15.70
N GLY A 341 -31.71 -19.24 16.20
CA GLY A 341 -30.42 -18.71 15.75
C GLY A 341 -30.44 -17.85 14.48
N GLY A 342 -31.61 -17.39 14.03
CA GLY A 342 -31.72 -16.51 12.87
C GLY A 342 -31.13 -15.11 13.10
N TRP A 343 -30.46 -14.55 12.09
CA TRP A 343 -29.92 -13.21 12.13
C TRP A 343 -30.75 -12.24 11.25
N ARG A 344 -31.02 -11.05 11.75
CA ARG A 344 -31.74 -9.99 11.02
C ARG A 344 -30.97 -8.70 11.04
N ALA A 345 -30.96 -7.98 9.91
CA ALA A 345 -30.40 -6.64 9.83
C ALA A 345 -31.09 -5.71 10.87
N ALA A 346 -30.29 -5.01 11.65
CA ALA A 346 -30.74 -4.14 12.74
C ALA A 346 -30.48 -2.66 12.41
N HIS A 347 -29.24 -2.28 12.24
CA HIS A 347 -28.81 -0.91 11.93
C HIS A 347 -27.53 -0.92 11.09
N ALA A 348 -26.97 0.25 10.80
CA ALA A 348 -25.69 0.37 10.14
C ALA A 348 -24.89 1.52 10.74
N PHE A 349 -23.56 1.35 10.76
CA PHE A 349 -22.63 2.42 11.06
C PHE A 349 -22.11 3.00 9.76
N ALA A 350 -22.04 4.32 9.69
CA ALA A 350 -21.52 5.07 8.57
C ALA A 350 -20.51 6.12 9.06
N PRO A 351 -19.49 6.47 8.26
CA PRO A 351 -18.44 7.40 8.68
C PRO A 351 -18.92 8.83 8.94
N GLY A 352 -20.15 9.17 8.64
CA GLY A 352 -20.67 10.54 8.77
C GLY A 352 -19.99 11.51 7.79
N GLU A 353 -19.91 12.79 8.17
CA GLU A 353 -19.32 13.86 7.36
C GLU A 353 -17.82 14.08 7.65
N ALA A 354 -17.15 13.16 8.33
CA ALA A 354 -15.72 13.32 8.59
C ALA A 354 -14.90 13.22 7.30
N GLY A 355 -14.07 14.21 7.07
CA GLY A 355 -13.01 14.34 6.07
C GLY A 355 -12.82 13.27 4.98
N LEU A 356 -11.56 12.97 4.65
CA LEU A 356 -11.20 11.97 3.64
C LEU A 356 -11.25 10.54 4.22
N VAL A 357 -12.46 10.05 4.56
CA VAL A 357 -12.65 8.68 5.07
C VAL A 357 -12.71 7.70 3.92
N ALA A 358 -11.89 6.65 3.99
CA ALA A 358 -11.86 5.57 3.01
C ALA A 358 -11.58 4.21 3.67
N GLY A 359 -12.25 3.17 3.17
CA GLY A 359 -12.09 1.83 3.69
C GLY A 359 -12.70 1.61 5.09
N PHE A 360 -13.68 2.40 5.49
CA PHE A 360 -14.41 2.21 6.75
C PHE A 360 -15.05 0.81 6.81
N GLY A 361 -14.78 0.08 7.88
CA GLY A 361 -15.18 -1.32 8.01
C GLY A 361 -14.13 -2.34 7.53
N SER A 362 -12.88 -1.90 7.29
CA SER A 362 -11.77 -2.83 7.00
C SER A 362 -11.36 -3.66 8.21
N ALA A 363 -11.48 -3.12 9.40
CA ALA A 363 -11.24 -3.79 10.67
C ALA A 363 -12.38 -3.48 11.67
N LEU A 364 -12.73 -4.45 12.51
CA LEU A 364 -13.86 -4.34 13.42
C LEU A 364 -13.52 -4.91 14.80
N ALA A 365 -13.94 -4.22 15.84
CA ALA A 365 -14.05 -4.78 17.19
C ALA A 365 -15.43 -4.44 17.76
N LEU A 366 -16.05 -5.40 18.45
CA LEU A 366 -17.36 -5.25 19.05
C LEU A 366 -17.34 -5.78 20.48
N ARG A 367 -17.91 -5.00 21.37
CA ARG A 367 -18.27 -5.39 22.76
C ARG A 367 -19.70 -4.91 23.04
N PRO A 368 -20.36 -5.44 24.06
CA PRO A 368 -21.64 -4.87 24.49
C PRO A 368 -21.49 -3.36 24.76
N GLY A 369 -22.20 -2.55 23.97
CA GLY A 369 -22.21 -1.09 24.09
C GLY A 369 -21.01 -0.35 23.46
N LEU A 370 -20.06 -1.01 22.80
CA LEU A 370 -18.90 -0.37 22.18
C LEU A 370 -18.56 -1.05 20.85
N ALA A 371 -18.57 -0.28 19.76
CA ALA A 371 -18.09 -0.72 18.46
C ALA A 371 -16.92 0.16 18.01
N VAL A 372 -15.85 -0.47 17.49
CA VAL A 372 -14.69 0.20 16.93
C VAL A 372 -14.51 -0.22 15.47
N VAL A 373 -14.42 0.73 14.59
CA VAL A 373 -14.36 0.52 13.14
C VAL A 373 -13.09 1.14 12.57
N GLY A 374 -12.21 0.32 12.05
CA GLY A 374 -10.99 0.76 11.38
C GLY A 374 -11.25 1.25 9.96
N SER A 375 -10.53 2.29 9.58
CA SER A 375 -10.61 2.98 8.29
C SER A 375 -9.19 3.33 7.78
N PRO A 376 -8.37 2.31 7.48
CA PRO A 376 -6.92 2.47 7.28
C PRO A 376 -6.52 3.24 6.03
N ALA A 377 -7.39 3.30 5.01
CA ALA A 377 -7.12 4.04 3.78
C ALA A 377 -7.48 5.54 3.85
N SER A 378 -7.95 6.02 5.03
CA SER A 378 -8.34 7.40 5.24
C SER A 378 -7.16 8.35 5.23
N GLU A 379 -7.42 9.63 4.92
CA GLU A 379 -6.42 10.70 4.98
C GLU A 379 -5.11 10.38 4.24
N GLY A 380 -5.21 9.80 3.02
CA GLY A 380 -4.05 9.42 2.22
C GLY A 380 -3.28 8.23 2.78
N SER A 381 -3.98 7.34 3.49
CA SER A 381 -3.44 6.16 4.20
C SER A 381 -2.75 6.45 5.54
N ALA A 382 -2.89 7.67 6.09
CA ALA A 382 -2.58 7.91 7.50
C ALA A 382 -3.48 7.06 8.41
N GLY A 383 -4.73 6.84 7.98
CA GLY A 383 -5.72 5.98 8.63
C GLY A 383 -6.48 6.62 9.79
N LEU A 384 -7.64 6.05 10.07
CA LEU A 384 -8.56 6.46 11.13
C LEU A 384 -9.18 5.24 11.82
N ALA A 385 -9.62 5.40 13.06
CA ALA A 385 -10.54 4.47 13.71
C ALA A 385 -11.72 5.23 14.31
N ALA A 386 -12.94 4.74 14.07
CA ALA A 386 -14.18 5.32 14.57
C ALA A 386 -14.68 4.55 15.78
N VAL A 387 -15.12 5.26 16.80
CA VAL A 387 -15.70 4.69 18.02
C VAL A 387 -17.19 5.06 18.10
N TYR A 388 -18.01 4.07 18.29
CA TYR A 388 -19.44 4.20 18.52
C TYR A 388 -19.79 3.64 19.90
N GLU A 389 -20.64 4.32 20.62
CA GLU A 389 -21.09 3.92 21.96
C GLU A 389 -22.61 3.80 21.98
N ALA A 390 -23.11 2.70 22.57
CA ALA A 390 -24.55 2.51 22.73
C ALA A 390 -25.05 3.28 23.97
N ALA A 391 -26.13 4.00 23.80
CA ALA A 391 -26.89 4.59 24.92
C ALA A 391 -27.77 3.54 25.61
N GLU A 392 -28.31 3.88 26.80
CA GLU A 392 -29.20 3.00 27.56
C GLU A 392 -30.48 2.63 26.80
N ASP A 393 -30.92 3.46 25.85
CA ASP A 393 -32.08 3.21 25.00
C ASP A 393 -31.79 2.32 23.79
N GLY A 394 -30.54 1.83 23.66
CA GLY A 394 -30.08 1.00 22.55
C GLY A 394 -29.71 1.77 21.27
N SER A 395 -29.80 3.10 21.27
CA SER A 395 -29.29 3.91 20.17
C SER A 395 -27.76 3.99 20.21
N TRP A 396 -27.13 4.12 19.05
CA TRP A 396 -25.67 4.29 18.93
C TRP A 396 -25.32 5.75 18.68
N SER A 397 -24.38 6.28 19.45
CA SER A 397 -23.79 7.61 19.27
C SER A 397 -22.44 7.51 18.52
N GLY A 398 -21.99 8.57 17.94
CA GLY A 398 -20.70 8.65 17.29
C GLY A 398 -20.80 9.06 15.81
N PRO A 399 -19.72 8.92 15.02
CA PRO A 399 -18.41 8.41 15.49
C PRO A 399 -17.59 9.44 16.27
N VAL A 400 -16.84 8.96 17.25
CA VAL A 400 -15.66 9.64 17.78
C VAL A 400 -14.45 9.12 17.02
N TRP A 401 -13.69 10.01 16.38
CA TRP A 401 -12.55 9.59 15.56
C TRP A 401 -11.24 9.56 16.35
N LEU A 402 -10.54 8.42 16.29
CA LEU A 402 -9.19 8.24 16.80
C LEU A 402 -8.19 8.37 15.66
N ARG A 403 -7.02 8.96 15.95
CA ARG A 403 -5.90 9.19 15.02
C ARG A 403 -4.57 8.88 15.69
N ALA A 404 -3.59 8.53 14.88
CA ALA A 404 -2.18 8.51 15.29
C ALA A 404 -1.59 9.93 15.13
N GLY A 405 -1.76 10.77 16.13
CA GLY A 405 -1.31 12.16 16.09
C GLY A 405 -2.38 13.18 15.72
N ALA A 406 -1.98 14.43 15.56
CA ALA A 406 -2.88 15.52 15.16
C ALA A 406 -3.29 15.38 13.68
N PRO A 407 -4.51 15.81 13.30
CA PRO A 407 -4.89 15.86 11.89
C PRO A 407 -3.92 16.77 11.11
N PRO A 408 -3.58 16.43 9.87
CA PRO A 408 -2.72 17.28 9.06
C PRO A 408 -3.40 18.61 8.80
N VAL A 409 -2.75 19.71 9.18
CA VAL A 409 -3.24 21.07 8.99
C VAL A 409 -2.34 21.76 7.98
N ALA A 410 -2.93 22.58 7.09
CA ALA A 410 -2.14 23.37 6.15
C ALA A 410 -1.18 24.31 6.90
N VAL A 411 0.06 24.36 6.44
CA VAL A 411 1.07 25.32 6.89
C VAL A 411 1.28 26.31 5.75
N THR A 412 0.88 27.53 5.94
CA THR A 412 0.94 28.59 4.92
C THR A 412 1.17 29.95 5.58
N SER A 413 1.32 30.97 4.77
CA SER A 413 1.43 32.40 5.18
C SER A 413 2.79 32.84 5.68
N ALA A 414 3.71 31.92 6.00
CA ALA A 414 5.08 32.24 6.38
C ALA A 414 5.98 31.02 6.21
N GLU A 415 7.23 31.25 5.90
CA GLU A 415 8.31 30.24 5.97
C GLU A 415 8.47 29.76 7.42
N VAL A 416 8.56 28.47 7.64
CA VAL A 416 8.90 27.85 8.92
C VAL A 416 10.32 27.30 8.84
N ARG A 417 11.19 27.85 9.69
CA ARG A 417 12.58 27.43 9.72
C ARG A 417 12.76 26.06 10.33
N CYS A 418 13.76 25.35 9.84
CA CYS A 418 14.26 24.12 10.44
C CYS A 418 15.05 24.47 11.71
N GLU A 419 14.42 24.35 12.85
CA GLU A 419 15.05 24.59 14.17
C GLU A 419 14.91 23.33 15.01
N ASP A 420 16.00 22.91 15.65
CA ASP A 420 16.08 21.69 16.46
C ASP A 420 15.55 20.44 15.70
N ASP A 421 15.97 20.30 14.42
CA ASP A 421 15.59 19.24 13.50
C ASP A 421 14.07 19.15 13.20
N ARG A 422 13.34 20.26 13.39
CA ARG A 422 11.89 20.35 13.18
C ARG A 422 11.45 21.63 12.47
N ALA A 423 10.50 21.47 11.52
CA ALA A 423 9.77 22.58 10.91
C ALA A 423 8.26 22.26 10.90
N ALA A 424 7.44 23.01 11.67
CA ALA A 424 5.99 22.81 11.82
C ALA A 424 5.60 21.36 12.21
N GLY A 425 6.46 20.65 12.96
CA GLY A 425 6.24 19.26 13.36
C GLY A 425 6.79 18.21 12.39
N PHE A 426 7.27 18.60 11.22
CA PHE A 426 7.98 17.73 10.28
C PHE A 426 9.47 17.66 10.63
N ASP A 427 10.07 16.48 10.45
CA ASP A 427 11.52 16.33 10.55
C ASP A 427 12.21 17.10 9.43
N CYS A 428 13.31 17.75 9.72
CA CYS A 428 14.09 18.51 8.75
C CYS A 428 15.58 18.51 9.08
N ALA A 429 16.42 18.76 8.07
CA ALA A 429 17.85 18.99 8.21
C ALA A 429 18.27 20.04 7.18
N ASP A 430 18.63 21.23 7.65
CA ASP A 430 19.13 22.36 6.82
C ASP A 430 18.17 22.80 5.69
N VAL A 431 16.87 22.46 5.77
CA VAL A 431 15.84 22.83 4.78
C VAL A 431 14.63 23.43 5.49
N ASP A 432 14.27 24.66 5.13
CA ASP A 432 13.10 25.37 5.67
C ASP A 432 11.83 24.99 4.92
N LEU A 433 10.69 24.89 5.64
CA LEU A 433 9.38 24.61 5.07
C LEU A 433 8.72 25.89 4.58
N GLN A 434 8.43 26.00 3.28
CA GLN A 434 7.71 27.12 2.72
C GLN A 434 6.19 26.99 2.93
N ALA A 435 5.63 25.83 2.58
CA ALA A 435 4.21 25.53 2.79
C ALA A 435 3.97 24.02 2.85
N TYR A 436 2.89 23.62 3.48
CA TYR A 436 2.35 22.26 3.45
C TYR A 436 0.86 22.32 3.17
N LEU A 437 0.41 21.59 2.15
CA LEU A 437 -0.99 21.44 1.79
C LEU A 437 -1.44 20.00 2.00
N PRO A 438 -2.37 19.73 2.96
CA PRO A 438 -3.00 18.43 3.06
C PRO A 438 -3.73 18.04 1.77
N LEU A 439 -3.92 16.76 1.52
CA LEU A 439 -4.62 16.25 0.33
C LEU A 439 -5.99 16.88 0.10
N ALA A 440 -6.76 17.10 1.19
CA ALA A 440 -8.05 17.79 1.14
C ALA A 440 -7.94 19.22 0.58
N SER A 441 -6.84 19.92 0.85
CA SER A 441 -6.62 21.30 0.38
C SER A 441 -6.31 21.39 -1.11
N ILE A 442 -5.96 20.27 -1.74
CA ILE A 442 -5.77 20.17 -3.20
C ILE A 442 -6.89 19.35 -3.86
N GLY A 443 -8.07 19.32 -3.23
CA GLY A 443 -9.29 18.76 -3.78
C GLY A 443 -9.30 17.24 -3.92
N ALA A 444 -8.50 16.49 -3.12
CA ALA A 444 -8.50 15.04 -3.16
C ALA A 444 -9.82 14.47 -2.61
N GLU A 445 -10.29 13.41 -3.25
CA GLU A 445 -11.44 12.63 -2.82
C GLU A 445 -11.02 11.56 -1.78
N PRO A 446 -11.97 11.02 -1.01
CA PRO A 446 -11.69 9.93 -0.08
C PRO A 446 -10.94 8.75 -0.72
N GLY A 447 -9.83 8.33 -0.10
CA GLY A 447 -8.99 7.24 -0.59
C GLY A 447 -8.09 7.59 -1.77
N GLU A 448 -8.00 8.85 -2.16
CA GLU A 448 -6.99 9.31 -3.11
C GLU A 448 -5.62 9.45 -2.43
N ARG A 449 -4.59 9.27 -3.25
CA ARG A 449 -3.18 9.45 -2.91
C ARG A 449 -2.52 10.34 -3.96
N VAL A 450 -1.34 10.83 -3.65
CA VAL A 450 -0.43 11.45 -4.60
C VAL A 450 0.67 10.44 -4.97
N SER A 451 1.20 10.54 -6.16
CA SER A 451 2.23 9.61 -6.66
C SER A 451 3.42 10.30 -7.30
N ASP A 452 3.24 11.39 -8.02
CA ASP A 452 4.31 12.10 -8.69
C ASP A 452 4.05 13.60 -8.65
N ALA A 453 5.10 14.39 -8.85
CA ALA A 453 5.03 15.84 -8.95
C ALA A 453 5.99 16.36 -10.01
N TRP A 454 5.51 17.32 -10.78
CA TRP A 454 6.33 18.04 -11.74
C TRP A 454 6.13 19.54 -11.59
N GLY A 455 6.96 20.35 -12.25
CA GLY A 455 6.86 21.80 -12.22
C GLY A 455 6.75 22.40 -13.62
N TRP A 456 6.05 23.54 -13.71
CA TRP A 456 6.05 24.38 -14.88
C TRP A 456 6.18 25.85 -14.49
N THR A 457 7.14 26.53 -15.12
CA THR A 457 7.24 28.00 -15.05
C THR A 457 6.73 28.58 -16.35
N ASP A 458 5.68 29.38 -16.30
CA ASP A 458 5.12 30.03 -17.46
C ASP A 458 6.16 31.00 -18.06
N PRO A 459 6.63 30.78 -19.27
CA PRO A 459 7.67 31.63 -19.88
C PRO A 459 7.20 33.06 -20.16
N GLU A 460 5.89 33.32 -20.25
CA GLU A 460 5.33 34.63 -20.52
C GLU A 460 5.12 35.45 -19.23
N THR A 461 4.56 34.83 -18.20
CA THR A 461 4.18 35.53 -16.96
C THR A 461 5.19 35.37 -15.83
N GLY A 462 6.07 34.35 -15.92
CA GLY A 462 7.00 33.97 -14.86
C GLY A 462 6.30 33.34 -13.64
N ARG A 463 5.03 32.99 -13.73
CA ARG A 463 4.31 32.26 -12.66
C ARG A 463 4.78 30.82 -12.60
N GLU A 464 4.82 30.27 -11.41
CA GLU A 464 5.30 28.91 -11.13
C GLU A 464 4.14 28.04 -10.68
N TYR A 465 4.07 26.80 -11.22
CA TYR A 465 3.00 25.86 -10.95
C TYR A 465 3.56 24.51 -10.54
N GLY A 466 3.00 23.94 -9.46
CA GLY A 466 3.17 22.54 -9.07
C GLY A 466 2.08 21.69 -9.74
N LEU A 467 2.50 20.64 -10.43
CA LEU A 467 1.64 19.66 -11.09
C LEU A 467 1.72 18.37 -10.29
N VAL A 468 0.60 17.91 -9.73
CA VAL A 468 0.58 16.83 -8.75
C VAL A 468 -0.29 15.68 -9.25
N GLY A 469 0.31 14.50 -9.43
CA GLY A 469 -0.37 13.27 -9.77
C GLY A 469 -1.19 12.75 -8.59
N ARG A 470 -2.54 12.80 -8.70
CA ARG A 470 -3.47 12.18 -7.74
C ARG A 470 -4.07 10.91 -8.33
N SER A 471 -4.57 10.02 -7.48
CA SER A 471 -5.25 8.81 -7.96
C SER A 471 -6.38 9.09 -8.95
N GLY A 472 -7.11 10.20 -8.81
CA GLY A 472 -8.25 10.59 -9.67
C GLY A 472 -7.88 11.53 -10.82
N GLY A 473 -6.62 11.97 -10.97
CA GLY A 473 -6.22 12.90 -12.04
C GLY A 473 -4.95 13.68 -11.70
N ALA A 474 -4.72 14.80 -12.37
CA ALA A 474 -3.61 15.72 -12.09
C ALA A 474 -4.14 17.00 -11.42
N ALA A 475 -3.69 17.31 -10.21
CA ALA A 475 -3.97 18.56 -9.53
C ALA A 475 -2.96 19.64 -9.93
N ILE A 476 -3.40 20.89 -9.99
CA ILE A 476 -2.59 22.05 -10.36
C ILE A 476 -2.61 23.05 -9.22
N VAL A 477 -1.44 23.45 -8.76
CA VAL A 477 -1.24 24.40 -7.67
C VAL A 477 -0.33 25.53 -8.16
N ASP A 478 -0.79 26.78 -8.05
CA ASP A 478 0.03 27.96 -8.24
C ASP A 478 0.95 28.12 -7.02
N VAL A 479 2.24 28.01 -7.22
CA VAL A 479 3.30 28.11 -6.21
C VAL A 479 4.16 29.34 -6.38
N THR A 480 3.71 30.33 -7.18
CA THR A 480 4.41 31.60 -7.44
C THR A 480 4.74 32.32 -6.13
N ASP A 481 3.79 32.32 -5.17
CA ASP A 481 4.06 32.67 -3.79
C ASP A 481 4.21 31.38 -2.99
N ALA A 482 5.46 30.97 -2.74
CA ALA A 482 5.76 29.67 -2.13
C ALA A 482 5.17 29.45 -0.74
N VAL A 483 4.88 30.55 0.01
CA VAL A 483 4.25 30.45 1.34
C VAL A 483 2.73 30.58 1.30
N ASN A 484 2.14 30.93 0.16
CA ASN A 484 0.71 31.03 -0.07
C ASN A 484 0.31 30.30 -1.36
N PRO A 485 0.57 28.99 -1.48
CA PRO A 485 0.19 28.24 -2.66
C PRO A 485 -1.33 28.22 -2.84
N VAL A 486 -1.78 28.28 -4.10
CA VAL A 486 -3.21 28.31 -4.46
C VAL A 486 -3.57 27.09 -5.29
N TYR A 487 -4.46 26.25 -4.80
CA TYR A 487 -5.02 25.15 -5.59
C TYR A 487 -5.90 25.68 -6.70
N LEU A 488 -5.48 25.49 -7.96
CA LEU A 488 -6.22 25.97 -9.14
C LEU A 488 -7.28 24.99 -9.63
N GLY A 489 -7.10 23.70 -9.39
CA GLY A 489 -8.06 22.70 -9.82
C GLY A 489 -7.44 21.40 -10.25
N VAL A 490 -8.23 20.56 -10.94
CA VAL A 490 -7.86 19.20 -11.32
C VAL A 490 -8.20 18.92 -12.78
N ILE A 491 -7.35 18.14 -13.45
CA ILE A 491 -7.64 17.47 -14.71
C ILE A 491 -8.04 16.03 -14.35
N PRO A 492 -9.33 15.66 -14.39
CA PRO A 492 -9.78 14.32 -13.98
C PRO A 492 -9.34 13.26 -15.00
N ALA A 493 -9.00 12.08 -14.47
CA ALA A 493 -8.61 10.93 -15.28
C ALA A 493 -9.05 9.62 -14.61
N ASN A 494 -8.94 8.49 -15.36
CA ASN A 494 -9.23 7.17 -14.80
C ASN A 494 -8.41 6.95 -13.52
N ARG A 495 -9.00 6.35 -12.50
CA ARG A 495 -8.28 6.09 -11.24
C ARG A 495 -7.05 5.22 -11.49
N SER A 496 -5.95 5.62 -10.86
CA SER A 496 -4.65 4.95 -10.93
C SER A 496 -4.00 4.92 -9.57
N GLY A 497 -3.22 3.88 -9.29
CA GLY A 497 -2.37 3.81 -8.10
C GLY A 497 -1.12 4.68 -8.20
N ALA A 498 -0.59 4.84 -9.41
CA ALA A 498 0.57 5.65 -9.72
C ALA A 498 0.33 6.44 -11.00
N ARG A 499 0.81 7.67 -11.04
CA ARG A 499 0.80 8.54 -12.22
C ARG A 499 2.17 9.13 -12.39
N ASP A 500 2.53 9.37 -13.63
CA ASP A 500 3.72 10.12 -13.97
C ASP A 500 3.37 11.31 -14.86
N LEU A 501 3.99 12.46 -14.58
CA LEU A 501 3.71 13.74 -15.17
C LEU A 501 4.98 14.37 -15.72
N LYS A 502 4.95 14.88 -16.94
CA LYS A 502 6.05 15.62 -17.56
C LYS A 502 5.52 16.79 -18.37
N VAL A 503 6.38 17.77 -18.62
CA VAL A 503 6.03 18.99 -19.39
C VAL A 503 6.90 19.10 -20.63
N TYR A 504 6.24 19.42 -21.76
CA TYR A 504 6.91 19.74 -23.02
C TYR A 504 6.12 20.80 -23.78
N ALA A 505 6.81 21.82 -24.31
CA ALA A 505 6.24 22.88 -25.13
C ALA A 505 4.95 23.47 -24.52
N ASP A 506 5.01 23.86 -23.24
CA ASP A 506 3.90 24.42 -22.44
C ASP A 506 2.68 23.51 -22.32
N HIS A 507 2.85 22.20 -22.53
CA HIS A 507 1.79 21.21 -22.31
C HIS A 507 2.22 20.22 -21.22
N LEU A 508 1.28 19.90 -20.35
CA LEU A 508 1.36 18.78 -19.42
C LEU A 508 0.99 17.50 -20.16
N PHE A 509 1.85 16.49 -20.02
CA PHE A 509 1.57 15.11 -20.41
C PHE A 509 1.52 14.26 -19.16
N PHE A 510 0.57 13.35 -19.05
CA PHE A 510 0.55 12.39 -17.95
C PHE A 510 -0.11 11.07 -18.31
N THR A 511 0.29 10.03 -17.60
CA THR A 511 -0.23 8.67 -17.73
C THR A 511 -0.74 8.15 -16.39
N GLY A 512 -1.14 6.89 -16.32
CA GLY A 512 -1.53 6.22 -15.09
C GLY A 512 -1.34 4.72 -15.22
N ASP A 513 -0.74 4.12 -14.20
CA ASP A 513 -0.50 2.69 -14.14
C ASP A 513 -1.77 1.93 -13.75
N GLY A 514 -1.99 0.76 -14.39
CA GLY A 514 -3.14 -0.10 -14.11
C GLY A 514 -4.51 0.57 -14.33
N ALA A 515 -4.55 1.70 -15.03
CA ALA A 515 -5.75 2.54 -15.21
C ALA A 515 -6.63 2.14 -16.42
N GLY A 516 -6.36 0.97 -17.02
CA GLY A 516 -7.12 0.47 -18.18
C GLY A 516 -6.94 1.34 -19.43
N ALA A 517 -8.04 1.75 -20.07
CA ALA A 517 -8.02 2.64 -21.24
C ALA A 517 -7.76 4.11 -20.81
N HIS A 518 -6.65 4.38 -20.16
CA HIS A 518 -6.26 5.72 -19.71
C HIS A 518 -5.74 6.57 -20.88
N GLY A 519 -4.84 6.02 -21.68
CA GLY A 519 -4.13 6.74 -22.73
C GLY A 519 -3.06 7.70 -22.20
N LEU A 520 -2.45 8.47 -23.11
CA LEU A 520 -1.61 9.62 -22.77
C LEU A 520 -2.48 10.88 -22.76
N VAL A 521 -2.59 11.53 -21.60
CA VAL A 521 -3.41 12.75 -21.44
C VAL A 521 -2.55 13.97 -21.66
N VAL A 522 -3.07 14.95 -22.43
CA VAL A 522 -2.37 16.20 -22.75
C VAL A 522 -3.24 17.39 -22.37
N PHE A 523 -2.62 18.40 -21.74
CA PHE A 523 -3.28 19.63 -21.34
C PHE A 523 -2.40 20.84 -21.62
N ASP A 524 -2.96 21.85 -22.29
CA ASP A 524 -2.28 23.13 -22.57
C ASP A 524 -2.20 23.99 -21.30
N LEU A 525 -1.02 24.11 -20.73
CA LEU A 525 -0.75 24.84 -19.49
C LEU A 525 -0.96 26.35 -19.62
N THR A 526 -0.93 26.90 -20.83
CA THR A 526 -1.18 28.34 -21.04
C THR A 526 -2.59 28.76 -20.64
N ARG A 527 -3.56 27.80 -20.58
CA ARG A 527 -4.91 28.00 -20.10
C ARG A 527 -4.99 28.39 -18.62
N LEU A 528 -3.91 28.14 -17.87
CA LEU A 528 -3.84 28.50 -16.44
C LEU A 528 -3.75 30.02 -16.23
N ARG A 529 -3.35 30.79 -17.25
CA ARG A 529 -3.25 32.25 -17.19
C ARG A 529 -4.60 32.93 -16.93
N ASP A 530 -5.68 32.32 -17.40
CA ASP A 530 -7.03 32.89 -17.38
C ASP A 530 -7.94 32.31 -16.28
N VAL A 531 -7.39 31.57 -15.31
CA VAL A 531 -8.19 31.01 -14.19
C VAL A 531 -8.59 32.12 -13.23
N ALA A 532 -9.86 32.50 -13.22
CA ALA A 532 -10.40 33.60 -12.43
C ALA A 532 -10.90 33.17 -11.04
N ASP A 533 -11.61 32.05 -10.96
CA ASP A 533 -12.30 31.58 -9.74
C ASP A 533 -11.90 30.12 -9.43
N PRO A 534 -10.68 29.85 -8.90
CA PRO A 534 -10.27 28.50 -8.52
C PRO A 534 -11.04 27.99 -7.29
N PRO A 535 -11.21 26.65 -7.12
CA PRO A 535 -10.71 25.60 -8.01
C PRO A 535 -11.63 25.32 -9.21
N VAL A 536 -11.03 24.84 -10.31
CA VAL A 536 -11.72 24.52 -11.56
C VAL A 536 -11.47 23.05 -11.95
N GLU A 537 -12.48 22.37 -12.48
CA GLU A 537 -12.28 21.11 -13.17
C GLU A 537 -11.93 21.37 -14.64
N PHE A 538 -10.71 20.99 -15.04
CA PHE A 538 -10.21 21.21 -16.38
C PHE A 538 -10.50 20.01 -17.28
N ALA A 539 -11.07 20.24 -18.45
CA ALA A 539 -11.10 19.21 -19.49
C ALA A 539 -9.70 19.08 -20.14
N PRO A 540 -9.16 17.88 -20.32
CA PRO A 540 -7.93 17.70 -21.09
C PRO A 540 -8.13 18.15 -22.55
N ASP A 541 -7.05 18.63 -23.18
CA ASP A 541 -7.10 19.03 -24.59
C ASP A 541 -7.02 17.83 -25.52
N LEU A 542 -6.35 16.76 -25.07
CA LEU A 542 -6.26 15.50 -25.80
C LEU A 542 -6.15 14.33 -24.83
N ARG A 543 -6.73 13.21 -25.23
CA ARG A 543 -6.42 11.88 -24.71
C ARG A 543 -6.04 11.00 -25.90
N TRP A 544 -4.73 10.73 -26.03
CA TRP A 544 -4.22 9.87 -27.09
C TRP A 544 -4.35 8.41 -26.67
N ASP A 545 -5.02 7.62 -27.50
CA ASP A 545 -5.36 6.22 -27.23
C ASP A 545 -4.37 5.20 -27.85
N GLY A 546 -3.21 5.67 -28.32
CA GLY A 546 -2.16 4.80 -28.85
C GLY A 546 -1.53 3.87 -27.81
N ILE A 547 -1.76 4.13 -26.50
CA ILE A 547 -1.44 3.24 -25.39
C ILE A 547 -2.66 3.07 -24.48
N GLY A 548 -2.72 1.96 -23.71
CA GLY A 548 -3.77 1.77 -22.71
C GLY A 548 -3.42 2.44 -21.38
N SER A 549 -2.36 1.99 -20.74
CA SER A 549 -1.90 2.39 -19.42
C SER A 549 -0.37 2.30 -19.39
N ALA A 550 0.31 3.16 -18.66
CA ALA A 550 1.75 3.09 -18.52
C ALA A 550 2.19 3.46 -17.10
N HIS A 551 3.29 2.86 -16.64
CA HIS A 551 3.84 3.09 -15.32
C HIS A 551 4.54 4.46 -15.27
N ASN A 552 5.56 4.68 -16.10
CA ASN A 552 6.27 5.95 -16.17
C ASN A 552 6.22 6.59 -17.56
N LEU A 553 6.46 7.91 -17.59
CA LEU A 553 6.53 8.78 -18.75
C LEU A 553 7.82 9.58 -18.74
N ILE A 554 8.63 9.42 -19.75
CA ILE A 554 9.89 10.16 -19.94
C ILE A 554 9.74 11.08 -21.14
N ILE A 555 10.30 12.27 -21.11
CA ILE A 555 10.30 13.19 -22.25
C ILE A 555 11.72 13.69 -22.53
N ASP A 556 12.23 13.39 -23.72
CA ASP A 556 13.36 14.14 -24.28
C ASP A 556 12.84 15.44 -24.89
N THR A 557 13.05 16.53 -24.15
CA THR A 557 12.62 17.87 -24.61
C THR A 557 13.46 18.39 -25.79
N GLY A 558 14.66 17.85 -26.02
CA GLY A 558 15.53 18.21 -27.13
C GLY A 558 15.05 17.64 -28.47
N ALA A 559 14.60 16.39 -28.46
CA ALA A 559 14.08 15.71 -29.65
C ALA A 559 12.57 15.88 -29.83
N GLY A 560 11.83 16.20 -28.77
CA GLY A 560 10.37 16.18 -28.75
C GLY A 560 9.82 14.75 -28.83
N THR A 561 10.45 13.83 -28.13
CA THR A 561 10.05 12.44 -28.02
C THR A 561 9.58 12.15 -26.60
N ALA A 562 8.42 11.56 -26.46
CA ALA A 562 7.97 10.95 -25.21
C ALA A 562 8.19 9.43 -25.25
N PHE A 563 8.52 8.87 -24.10
CA PHE A 563 8.69 7.44 -23.91
C PHE A 563 7.77 7.00 -22.78
N THR A 564 7.01 5.94 -23.00
CA THR A 564 6.27 5.29 -21.91
C THR A 564 6.83 3.90 -21.68
N VAL A 565 6.89 3.49 -20.41
CA VAL A 565 7.47 2.22 -19.97
C VAL A 565 6.48 1.40 -19.16
N SER A 566 6.74 0.10 -19.05
CA SER A 566 5.81 -0.86 -18.41
C SER A 566 4.36 -0.68 -18.90
N THR A 567 4.23 -0.36 -20.18
CA THR A 567 2.95 -0.07 -20.84
C THR A 567 2.10 -1.32 -20.95
N SER A 568 0.82 -1.20 -20.67
CA SER A 568 -0.14 -2.31 -20.61
C SER A 568 -1.50 -1.93 -21.21
N GLY A 569 -2.37 -2.92 -21.42
CA GLY A 569 -3.71 -2.73 -21.98
C GLY A 569 -3.71 -2.68 -23.50
N ASP A 570 -4.66 -1.94 -24.06
CA ASP A 570 -4.81 -1.79 -25.52
C ASP A 570 -3.74 -0.83 -26.11
N GLY A 571 -3.46 -0.92 -27.40
CA GLY A 571 -2.48 -0.10 -28.10
C GLY A 571 -1.06 -0.67 -28.07
N HIS A 572 -0.07 0.21 -28.16
CA HIS A 572 1.35 -0.16 -28.20
C HIS A 572 1.87 -0.44 -26.79
N THR A 573 2.41 -1.62 -26.55
CA THR A 573 2.98 -2.02 -25.25
C THR A 573 4.48 -2.26 -25.31
N CYS A 574 5.04 -2.49 -26.49
CA CYS A 574 6.48 -2.80 -26.70
C CYS A 574 7.03 -3.85 -25.71
N GLY A 575 6.20 -4.85 -25.33
CA GLY A 575 6.59 -5.89 -24.37
C GLY A 575 6.93 -5.40 -22.96
N GLY A 576 6.59 -4.14 -22.61
CA GLY A 576 6.94 -3.49 -21.34
C GLY A 576 8.22 -2.67 -21.40
N GLY A 577 8.91 -2.62 -22.55
CA GLY A 577 10.04 -1.74 -22.80
C GLY A 577 9.63 -0.32 -23.19
N LEU A 578 10.46 0.38 -23.98
CA LEU A 578 10.21 1.78 -24.38
C LEU A 578 9.20 1.83 -25.53
N VAL A 579 8.03 2.46 -25.31
CA VAL A 579 7.13 2.92 -26.37
C VAL A 579 7.52 4.34 -26.73
N MET A 580 7.98 4.59 -27.96
CA MET A 580 8.44 5.89 -28.45
C MET A 580 7.31 6.63 -29.16
N ILE A 581 7.10 7.89 -28.77
CA ILE A 581 5.98 8.72 -29.24
C ILE A 581 6.53 10.07 -29.68
N ASP A 582 6.31 10.48 -30.93
CA ASP A 582 6.62 11.81 -31.42
C ASP A 582 5.59 12.81 -30.87
N ILE A 583 6.06 13.76 -30.06
CA ILE A 583 5.24 14.80 -29.43
C ILE A 583 5.62 16.22 -29.85
N ARG A 584 6.41 16.37 -30.93
CA ARG A 584 6.78 17.69 -31.47
C ARG A 584 5.57 18.57 -31.76
N GLN A 585 4.43 17.94 -32.01
CA GLN A 585 3.13 18.57 -31.98
C GLN A 585 2.34 18.03 -30.80
N PRO A 586 2.28 18.72 -29.66
CA PRO A 586 1.70 18.20 -28.41
C PRO A 586 0.29 17.65 -28.52
N LEU A 587 -0.54 18.25 -29.37
CA LEU A 587 -1.94 17.84 -29.59
C LEU A 587 -2.12 16.85 -30.75
N ALA A 588 -1.03 16.37 -31.33
CA ALA A 588 -1.05 15.35 -32.39
C ALA A 588 0.09 14.33 -32.18
N PRO A 589 0.14 13.60 -31.04
CA PRO A 589 1.15 12.57 -30.79
C PRO A 589 1.04 11.44 -31.81
N GLU A 590 2.20 10.95 -32.27
CA GLU A 590 2.27 9.83 -33.20
C GLU A 590 3.20 8.73 -32.67
N PHE A 591 2.81 7.47 -32.83
CA PHE A 591 3.69 6.35 -32.49
C PHE A 591 4.93 6.36 -33.38
N ALA A 592 6.12 6.36 -32.78
CA ALA A 592 7.38 6.44 -33.49
C ALA A 592 8.16 5.12 -33.53
N GLY A 593 8.03 4.27 -32.51
CA GLY A 593 8.75 2.99 -32.47
C GLY A 593 8.72 2.29 -31.13
N CYS A 594 9.38 1.13 -31.07
CA CYS A 594 9.51 0.28 -29.89
C CYS A 594 10.97 -0.08 -29.63
N TYR A 595 11.36 -0.15 -28.36
CA TYR A 595 12.52 -0.93 -27.91
C TYR A 595 12.08 -1.93 -26.84
N THR A 596 12.53 -3.17 -27.01
CA THR A 596 12.29 -4.24 -26.04
C THR A 596 13.58 -5.03 -25.87
N ASP A 597 14.05 -5.14 -24.64
CA ASP A 597 15.18 -5.99 -24.34
C ASP A 597 14.72 -7.44 -24.16
N THR A 598 15.33 -8.37 -24.90
CA THR A 598 14.96 -9.79 -24.88
C THR A 598 16.03 -10.67 -24.26
N GLU A 599 17.18 -10.11 -23.84
CA GLU A 599 18.32 -10.87 -23.36
C GLU A 599 18.36 -10.96 -21.82
N GLY A 600 18.18 -12.17 -21.32
CA GLY A 600 18.66 -12.63 -20.02
C GLY A 600 17.97 -12.10 -18.76
N LEU A 601 16.82 -11.47 -18.86
CA LEU A 601 16.18 -10.78 -17.75
C LEU A 601 15.04 -11.58 -17.13
N ILE A 602 14.89 -11.45 -15.82
CA ILE A 602 13.82 -12.09 -15.02
C ILE A 602 12.44 -11.66 -15.54
N PHE A 603 12.30 -10.40 -15.94
CA PHE A 603 11.06 -9.81 -16.46
C PHE A 603 11.00 -9.65 -18.00
N GLN A 604 11.93 -10.28 -18.72
CA GLN A 604 11.94 -10.36 -20.18
C GLN A 604 11.77 -9.00 -20.89
N GLY A 605 12.68 -8.06 -20.62
CA GLY A 605 12.78 -6.82 -21.40
C GLY A 605 11.93 -5.65 -20.92
N ARG A 606 11.42 -5.71 -19.70
CA ARG A 606 10.74 -4.57 -19.08
C ARG A 606 11.75 -3.48 -18.71
N THR A 607 11.41 -2.25 -19.05
CA THR A 607 12.05 -1.05 -18.53
C THR A 607 11.15 -0.50 -17.45
N HIS A 608 11.71 -0.27 -16.25
CA HIS A 608 10.96 0.34 -15.15
C HIS A 608 10.89 1.86 -15.30
N ASP A 609 12.05 2.50 -15.46
CA ASP A 609 12.17 3.93 -15.74
C ASP A 609 13.38 4.21 -16.66
N ALA A 610 13.52 5.42 -17.19
CA ALA A 610 14.63 5.83 -18.00
C ALA A 610 14.86 7.34 -17.96
N GLN A 611 16.09 7.77 -18.21
CA GLN A 611 16.37 9.13 -18.66
C GLN A 611 16.74 9.09 -20.14
N CYS A 612 15.99 9.79 -21.00
CA CYS A 612 16.24 9.87 -22.43
C CYS A 612 16.57 11.33 -22.83
N LEU A 613 17.60 11.52 -23.65
CA LEU A 613 18.06 12.85 -24.07
C LEU A 613 18.87 12.79 -25.36
N VAL A 614 18.94 13.93 -26.06
CA VAL A 614 19.98 14.14 -27.09
C VAL A 614 21.32 14.28 -26.37
N TYR A 615 22.18 13.27 -26.51
CA TYR A 615 23.42 13.15 -25.77
C TYR A 615 24.46 14.22 -26.18
N ASP A 616 24.94 14.96 -25.20
CA ASP A 616 25.97 16.01 -25.35
C ASP A 616 27.22 15.78 -24.48
N GLY A 617 27.34 14.56 -23.92
CA GLY A 617 28.36 14.15 -22.96
C GLY A 617 29.76 13.92 -23.56
N PRO A 618 30.68 13.34 -22.75
CA PRO A 618 32.09 13.18 -23.10
C PRO A 618 32.34 12.12 -24.17
N ASP A 619 31.52 11.10 -24.33
CA ASP A 619 31.68 10.05 -25.33
C ASP A 619 31.36 10.60 -26.72
N MET A 620 32.42 10.79 -27.53
CA MET A 620 32.30 11.43 -28.84
C MET A 620 31.65 10.56 -29.90
N ASP A 621 31.61 9.25 -29.72
CA ASP A 621 31.06 8.32 -30.70
C ASP A 621 29.52 8.38 -30.70
N TYR A 622 28.91 8.85 -29.59
CA TYR A 622 27.47 8.95 -29.41
C TYR A 622 26.95 10.40 -29.34
N ARG A 623 27.82 11.41 -29.40
CA ARG A 623 27.41 12.81 -29.29
C ARG A 623 26.43 13.20 -30.40
N GLY A 624 25.30 13.84 -30.00
CA GLY A 624 24.22 14.25 -30.90
C GLY A 624 23.22 13.17 -31.24
N ARG A 625 23.39 11.97 -30.71
CA ARG A 625 22.39 10.89 -30.78
C ARG A 625 21.37 11.02 -29.66
N GLU A 626 20.18 10.54 -29.87
CA GLU A 626 19.18 10.40 -28.83
C GLU A 626 19.36 9.07 -28.11
N LEU A 627 19.72 9.13 -26.83
CA LEU A 627 20.04 7.98 -26.01
C LEU A 627 19.09 7.87 -24.83
N CYS A 628 18.74 6.63 -24.45
CA CYS A 628 18.06 6.32 -23.22
C CYS A 628 18.97 5.54 -22.27
N PHE A 629 19.07 6.01 -21.03
CA PHE A 629 19.65 5.33 -19.88
C PHE A 629 18.50 4.66 -19.14
N ALA A 630 18.29 3.39 -19.42
CA ALA A 630 17.12 2.65 -19.00
C ALA A 630 17.43 1.76 -17.81
N SER A 631 16.65 1.90 -16.73
CA SER A 631 16.64 1.05 -15.55
C SER A 631 15.76 -0.17 -15.82
N ASN A 632 16.42 -1.31 -16.11
CA ASN A 632 15.75 -2.52 -16.58
C ASN A 632 15.57 -3.57 -15.46
N GLU A 633 15.28 -3.12 -14.24
CA GLU A 633 15.08 -3.97 -13.06
C GLU A 633 16.34 -4.76 -12.65
N THR A 634 17.16 -5.23 -13.59
CA THR A 634 18.36 -6.05 -13.32
C THR A 634 19.65 -5.50 -13.90
N ALA A 635 19.57 -4.48 -14.75
CA ALA A 635 20.71 -3.83 -15.39
C ALA A 635 20.41 -2.38 -15.74
N LEU A 636 21.44 -1.55 -15.73
CA LEU A 636 21.46 -0.28 -16.47
C LEU A 636 21.65 -0.62 -17.96
N ARG A 637 20.72 -0.20 -18.82
CA ARG A 637 20.77 -0.35 -20.27
C ARG A 637 20.96 1.01 -20.92
N ILE A 638 21.97 1.14 -21.77
CA ILE A 638 22.15 2.33 -22.61
C ILE A 638 21.75 1.97 -24.03
N VAL A 639 20.81 2.74 -24.59
CA VAL A 639 20.19 2.43 -25.89
C VAL A 639 20.22 3.66 -26.80
N ASP A 640 20.73 3.51 -28.01
CA ASP A 640 20.60 4.50 -29.08
C ASP A 640 19.22 4.37 -29.73
N VAL A 641 18.39 5.38 -29.54
CA VAL A 641 17.02 5.47 -30.06
C VAL A 641 16.89 6.56 -31.12
N THR A 642 17.99 7.03 -31.70
CA THR A 642 17.99 8.05 -32.76
C THR A 642 17.13 7.64 -33.94
N ASP A 643 17.28 6.38 -34.39
CA ASP A 643 16.36 5.79 -35.36
C ASP A 643 15.28 4.97 -34.62
N LYS A 644 14.11 5.54 -34.49
CA LYS A 644 12.99 4.92 -33.78
C LYS A 644 12.52 3.58 -34.35
N SER A 645 12.84 3.35 -35.65
CA SER A 645 12.50 2.09 -36.34
C SER A 645 13.55 1.00 -36.18
N ASP A 646 14.77 1.34 -35.74
CA ASP A 646 15.89 0.43 -35.52
C ASP A 646 16.71 0.85 -34.28
N PRO A 647 16.11 0.87 -33.07
CA PRO A 647 16.81 1.21 -31.84
C PRO A 647 17.91 0.17 -31.55
N ARG A 648 19.07 0.62 -31.04
CA ARG A 648 20.24 -0.22 -30.87
C ARG A 648 20.76 -0.18 -29.45
N PRO A 649 20.86 -1.33 -28.75
CA PRO A 649 21.55 -1.36 -27.47
C PRO A 649 23.03 -1.01 -27.67
N ILE A 650 23.58 -0.16 -26.79
CA ILE A 650 24.99 0.18 -26.69
C ILE A 650 25.62 -0.75 -25.66
N SER A 651 25.12 -0.71 -24.42
CA SER A 651 25.65 -1.51 -23.33
C SER A 651 24.57 -1.98 -22.37
N ALA A 652 24.97 -2.95 -21.55
CA ALA A 652 24.19 -3.46 -20.44
C ALA A 652 25.12 -3.77 -19.28
N ALA A 653 24.95 -3.11 -18.17
CA ALA A 653 25.81 -3.26 -17.02
C ALA A 653 24.98 -3.51 -15.73
N ALA A 654 25.51 -4.39 -14.88
CA ALA A 654 24.95 -4.71 -13.59
C ALA A 654 26.07 -4.69 -12.53
N TYR A 655 25.73 -4.79 -11.26
CA TYR A 655 26.66 -4.84 -10.14
C TYR A 655 26.30 -6.01 -9.21
N PRO A 656 27.24 -6.49 -8.38
CA PRO A 656 26.95 -7.54 -7.42
C PRO A 656 25.91 -7.13 -6.38
N GLY A 657 24.87 -7.95 -6.19
CA GLY A 657 23.84 -7.70 -5.19
C GLY A 657 22.67 -6.83 -5.68
N VAL A 658 22.50 -6.70 -7.01
CA VAL A 658 21.29 -6.09 -7.59
C VAL A 658 20.03 -6.73 -7.00
N ALA A 659 19.12 -5.93 -6.47
CA ALA A 659 17.81 -6.36 -6.06
C ALA A 659 16.74 -5.88 -7.06
N TYR A 660 16.71 -4.58 -7.39
CA TYR A 660 15.79 -4.01 -8.37
C TYR A 660 16.27 -2.65 -8.85
N ILE A 661 16.97 -2.60 -9.98
CA ILE A 661 17.39 -1.35 -10.62
C ILE A 661 16.16 -0.57 -11.05
N HIS A 662 15.88 0.50 -10.32
CA HIS A 662 14.60 1.19 -10.35
C HIS A 662 14.61 2.44 -11.22
N GLN A 663 15.41 3.45 -10.85
CA GLN A 663 15.48 4.74 -11.52
C GLN A 663 16.90 5.32 -11.42
N GLY A 664 17.23 6.28 -12.23
CA GLY A 664 18.50 7.00 -12.13
C GLY A 664 18.55 8.24 -13.01
N TRP A 665 19.54 9.09 -12.72
CA TRP A 665 19.70 10.37 -13.40
C TRP A 665 21.18 10.72 -13.66
N LEU A 666 21.45 11.31 -14.83
CA LEU A 666 22.78 11.79 -15.21
C LEU A 666 23.16 13.08 -14.45
N SER A 667 24.45 13.24 -14.17
CA SER A 667 25.05 14.54 -13.86
C SER A 667 24.90 15.51 -15.04
N ASP A 668 24.92 16.82 -14.77
CA ASP A 668 24.79 17.84 -15.82
C ASP A 668 25.90 17.74 -16.89
N ASP A 669 27.08 17.24 -16.52
CA ASP A 669 28.21 17.03 -17.44
C ASP A 669 28.20 15.66 -18.15
N ARG A 670 27.20 14.84 -17.91
CA ARG A 670 26.99 13.50 -18.48
C ARG A 670 28.10 12.48 -18.20
N ARG A 671 28.86 12.68 -17.14
CA ARG A 671 29.95 11.77 -16.75
C ARG A 671 29.51 10.70 -15.81
N TYR A 672 28.52 11.01 -14.98
CA TYR A 672 28.06 10.13 -13.92
C TYR A 672 26.58 9.88 -14.06
N PHE A 673 26.19 8.64 -13.80
CA PHE A 673 24.79 8.25 -13.63
C PHE A 673 24.59 7.81 -12.19
N PHE A 674 23.64 8.44 -11.51
CA PHE A 674 23.24 8.11 -10.15
C PHE A 674 22.03 7.22 -10.25
N LEU A 675 22.06 6.07 -9.59
CA LEU A 675 21.06 5.02 -9.72
C LEU A 675 20.59 4.57 -8.34
N ASP A 676 19.31 4.34 -8.17
CA ASP A 676 18.72 3.68 -7.01
C ASP A 676 18.32 2.23 -7.30
N ASP A 677 18.38 1.39 -6.25
CA ASP A 677 17.98 -0.01 -6.24
C ASP A 677 16.89 -0.20 -5.19
N GLU A 678 15.63 0.08 -5.57
CA GLU A 678 14.48 0.21 -4.67
C GLU A 678 14.29 -0.95 -3.66
N LEU A 679 14.82 -2.11 -3.94
CA LEU A 679 14.57 -3.29 -3.11
C LEU A 679 15.77 -3.74 -2.27
N ASP A 680 16.95 -3.13 -2.41
CA ASP A 680 18.14 -3.63 -1.74
C ASP A 680 18.10 -3.44 -0.22
N GLU A 681 17.43 -2.39 0.32
CA GLU A 681 17.12 -2.27 1.73
C GLU A 681 16.04 -3.27 2.16
N LEU A 682 15.01 -3.48 1.33
CA LEU A 682 13.91 -4.38 1.66
C LEU A 682 14.37 -5.86 1.69
N VAL A 683 15.30 -6.24 0.83
CA VAL A 683 15.87 -7.60 0.84
C VAL A 683 17.04 -7.74 1.82
N GLY A 684 17.49 -6.62 2.44
CA GLY A 684 18.52 -6.60 3.47
C GLY A 684 19.95 -6.72 2.93
N THR A 685 20.20 -6.33 1.68
CA THR A 685 21.57 -6.21 1.13
C THR A 685 22.26 -4.95 1.63
N THR A 686 21.49 -3.94 2.03
CA THR A 686 21.94 -2.75 2.76
C THR A 686 21.01 -2.45 3.94
N ASP A 687 21.51 -1.69 4.92
CA ASP A 687 20.76 -1.28 6.11
C ASP A 687 20.29 0.19 6.05
N ARG A 688 20.61 0.89 4.97
CA ARG A 688 20.28 2.31 4.77
C ARG A 688 20.15 2.64 3.29
N THR A 689 19.47 3.74 2.99
CA THR A 689 19.35 4.31 1.66
C THR A 689 20.69 4.34 0.94
N LYS A 690 20.75 3.81 -0.28
CA LYS A 690 21.98 3.63 -1.04
C LYS A 690 21.81 4.10 -2.47
N THR A 691 22.59 5.08 -2.90
CA THR A 691 22.68 5.51 -4.30
C THR A 691 23.98 4.98 -4.91
N ILE A 692 23.87 4.34 -6.06
CA ILE A 692 24.99 3.75 -6.79
C ILE A 692 25.47 4.73 -7.85
N VAL A 693 26.77 5.06 -7.81
CA VAL A 693 27.37 6.02 -8.72
C VAL A 693 28.14 5.30 -9.83
N TRP A 694 27.69 5.50 -11.06
CA TRP A 694 28.33 4.99 -12.26
C TRP A 694 29.17 6.04 -12.95
N ASP A 695 30.36 5.68 -13.40
CA ASP A 695 31.08 6.41 -14.44
C ASP A 695 30.58 5.94 -15.80
N VAL A 696 30.00 6.87 -16.56
CA VAL A 696 29.45 6.65 -17.91
C VAL A 696 30.16 7.51 -18.95
N THR A 697 31.45 7.80 -18.72
CA THR A 697 32.29 8.54 -19.69
C THR A 697 32.57 7.72 -20.95
N ASP A 698 32.55 6.38 -20.84
CA ASP A 698 32.54 5.41 -21.93
C ASP A 698 31.21 4.67 -21.89
N LEU A 699 30.33 4.92 -22.86
CA LEU A 699 28.98 4.35 -22.88
C LEU A 699 28.96 2.86 -23.26
N ASP A 700 30.04 2.35 -23.87
CA ASP A 700 30.19 0.94 -24.19
C ASP A 700 30.60 0.10 -22.95
N ASP A 701 31.24 0.73 -21.94
CA ASP A 701 31.72 0.07 -20.71
C ASP A 701 31.44 0.89 -19.44
N PRO A 702 30.18 1.12 -19.07
CA PRO A 702 29.82 1.85 -17.85
C PRO A 702 30.24 1.05 -16.60
N VAL A 703 30.85 1.74 -15.61
CA VAL A 703 31.40 1.09 -14.40
C VAL A 703 30.92 1.75 -13.12
N VAL A 704 30.59 0.94 -12.11
CA VAL A 704 30.32 1.44 -10.75
C VAL A 704 31.62 1.93 -10.12
N ILE A 705 31.61 3.16 -9.63
CA ILE A 705 32.80 3.79 -9.03
C ILE A 705 32.65 4.08 -7.53
N ALA A 706 31.41 4.20 -7.05
CA ALA A 706 31.13 4.47 -5.64
C ALA A 706 29.70 4.10 -5.28
N ASP A 707 29.49 3.87 -3.99
CA ASP A 707 28.19 3.86 -3.34
C ASP A 707 28.10 5.05 -2.39
N TYR A 708 26.99 5.78 -2.43
CA TYR A 708 26.65 6.81 -1.45
C TYR A 708 25.57 6.27 -0.52
N TYR A 709 25.78 6.41 0.79
CA TYR A 709 24.82 5.96 1.79
C TYR A 709 24.18 7.17 2.47
N GLY A 710 22.85 7.23 2.41
CA GLY A 710 22.05 8.25 3.07
C GLY A 710 22.07 8.14 4.61
N PRO A 711 21.58 9.16 5.32
CA PRO A 711 21.59 9.19 6.79
C PRO A 711 20.48 8.34 7.42
N ASN A 712 19.49 7.91 6.67
CA ASN A 712 18.32 7.17 7.13
C ASN A 712 18.32 5.72 6.62
N ASN A 713 17.39 4.92 7.13
CA ASN A 713 17.16 3.54 6.73
C ASN A 713 15.90 3.37 5.85
N ALA A 714 15.42 4.43 5.22
CA ALA A 714 14.32 4.38 4.29
C ALA A 714 14.75 3.68 2.99
N THR A 715 13.78 3.13 2.29
CA THR A 715 13.96 2.62 0.93
C THR A 715 14.20 3.78 -0.01
N ASP A 716 15.24 3.70 -0.85
CA ASP A 716 15.45 4.69 -1.91
C ASP A 716 14.44 4.48 -3.04
N HIS A 717 14.13 5.56 -3.73
CA HIS A 717 13.12 5.53 -4.79
C HIS A 717 13.56 6.45 -5.94
N ASN A 718 12.79 7.48 -6.29
CA ASN A 718 13.13 8.33 -7.42
C ASN A 718 14.15 9.41 -7.04
N LEU A 719 15.11 9.67 -7.93
CA LEU A 719 16.10 10.73 -7.78
C LEU A 719 16.22 11.60 -9.03
N TYR A 720 16.56 12.87 -8.82
CA TYR A 720 16.88 13.84 -9.87
C TYR A 720 18.14 14.60 -9.50
N VAL A 721 19.02 14.84 -10.49
CA VAL A 721 20.24 15.62 -10.31
C VAL A 721 20.09 16.96 -11.02
N LYS A 722 20.45 18.04 -10.33
CA LYS A 722 20.44 19.39 -10.88
C LYS A 722 21.58 20.22 -10.28
N GLY A 723 22.54 20.60 -11.10
CA GLY A 723 23.74 21.29 -10.65
C GLY A 723 24.60 20.39 -9.76
N ASP A 724 24.84 20.86 -8.54
CA ASP A 724 25.62 20.16 -7.50
C ASP A 724 24.72 19.45 -6.47
N ARG A 725 23.45 19.23 -6.78
CA ARG A 725 22.48 18.65 -5.85
C ARG A 725 21.76 17.45 -6.45
N MET A 726 21.57 16.46 -5.62
CA MET A 726 20.68 15.33 -5.86
C MET A 726 19.44 15.48 -4.97
N TYR A 727 18.27 15.27 -5.54
CA TYR A 727 16.98 15.24 -4.86
C TYR A 727 16.47 13.83 -4.95
N GLN A 728 16.21 13.19 -3.81
CA GLN A 728 15.78 11.79 -3.74
C GLN A 728 14.52 11.69 -2.90
N ALA A 729 13.53 10.98 -3.41
CA ALA A 729 12.34 10.59 -2.69
C ALA A 729 12.55 9.20 -2.08
N ASN A 730 12.41 9.09 -0.76
CA ASN A 730 12.60 7.85 -0.01
C ASN A 730 11.33 7.50 0.77
N TYR A 731 11.05 6.21 1.00
CA TYR A 731 9.88 5.76 1.76
C TYR A 731 10.15 4.58 2.70
#